data_2ed5c8990cdbd501359625cf5e5664cb
#
_entry.id   2ed5c8990cdbd501359625cf5e5664cb
#
_cell.length_a   1.000
_cell.length_b   1.000
_cell.length_c   1.000
_cell.angle_alpha   90.00
_cell.angle_beta   90.00
_cell.angle_gamma   90.00
#
_symmetry.space_group_name_H-M   'P 1'
#
loop_
_entity.id
_entity.type
_entity.pdbx_description
1 polymer ?
#
loop_
_entity_poly.entity_id
_entity_poly.type
_entity_poly.pdbx_seq_one_letter_code
_entity_poly.pdbx_strand_id
1 'polypeptide(L)'
;MKASSNAHLRRTLLCALFAGSIAAPFAAQTAYALPIEGANAATNKTEADISTSGAVMDIVGKTEHNILKWEDFSIDSGEKVRFDGGNQTRDYLNLVTGEGASNIYGTIEGGRNVYLVNPHGILFAEGSQVNTGALYLSTANPADIAAATNTFKTNGTSPLSASAQMGDVLNLGTVKTSKLYIEGKNVKVLNTDDVKNTAGTAALTGTDVTIRSEETPHIGYDVGHKTTRNFTVNGATVSKTVSDYASTAADHHKASAKSRGWFVQRLNGAPHADYDYMRVHDVYELQHIEANLRGRYMLAGDINAGETSGWNHIGYHDPEGFMPIGGNGSSGPQFKGRFDGVGHRIEHLHINRQLADENSYIGLFGNVNGALVENLSIVDGYVEGKDHVGGIVGAAEGTLIRNVSFSGVVSGQSYFGGIVGTAKYGTICNAYNAGKVDAGTYVGGIVGAGERVTLQNVWNAGEIRGRGDGRDAFIGGIAGAMKNSTVQNALHTGTVARGGLPSQDEAQTVGGIVGQADGTSVSHAVWKAGSVTQGCSPTFIAHAVGEVQNNTAVEDDAERSEADMKKAATYTDWKDENGNALVATEGGKGTPWRIYDGKTTPMLTALMKGTKRLEKTYDGKTFGDGDAHILSDTPLEKNVGTRDASGIYSDAFGYDLIGSTYRIAPRVLTMSGVASQTKTYDGNTNADATQFSATLNNVVTGEESLVTATATGAAYNSKDVATANKVNYALALSGTGAGNYTLAATTVQGAGTISRRALTLGTVAAQTKTYDGTTAADTAKFSAGLNN
;
A
#
# COMPACT_ATOMS: atom_id res chain seq x y z
N MET A 1 38.71 -20.38 -0.43
CA MET A 1 38.00 -20.11 -1.66
C MET A 1 36.54 -20.64 -1.71
N LYS A 2 36.14 -21.68 -0.98
CA LYS A 2 34.73 -22.16 -0.99
C LYS A 2 33.76 -21.39 -0.09
N ALA A 3 34.25 -20.56 0.82
CA ALA A 3 33.39 -19.78 1.73
C ALA A 3 32.90 -18.44 1.15
N SER A 4 33.60 -17.89 0.14
CA SER A 4 33.21 -16.61 -0.49
C SER A 4 32.10 -16.75 -1.54
N SER A 5 32.00 -17.94 -2.17
CA SER A 5 30.95 -18.18 -3.18
C SER A 5 29.53 -18.32 -2.55
N ASN A 6 29.45 -18.90 -1.34
CA ASN A 6 28.18 -19.05 -0.65
C ASN A 6 27.61 -17.73 -0.07
N ALA A 7 28.48 -16.75 0.19
CA ALA A 7 28.01 -15.44 0.67
C ALA A 7 27.45 -14.57 -0.49
N HIS A 8 28.00 -14.75 -1.68
CA HIS A 8 27.50 -14.08 -2.89
C HIS A 8 26.13 -14.67 -3.31
N LEU A 9 26.01 -15.99 -3.32
CA LEU A 9 24.76 -16.68 -3.67
C LEU A 9 23.59 -16.27 -2.73
N ARG A 10 23.87 -16.18 -1.42
CA ARG A 10 22.86 -15.75 -0.45
C ARG A 10 22.44 -14.29 -0.60
N ARG A 11 23.34 -13.40 -1.07
CA ARG A 11 23.03 -11.99 -1.28
C ARG A 11 22.24 -11.76 -2.58
N THR A 12 22.51 -12.53 -3.61
CA THR A 12 21.77 -12.48 -4.88
C THR A 12 20.34 -13.01 -4.72
N LEU A 13 20.16 -14.07 -3.92
CA LEU A 13 18.84 -14.62 -3.58
C LEU A 13 17.96 -13.60 -2.82
N LEU A 14 18.58 -12.78 -1.96
CA LEU A 14 17.85 -11.79 -1.15
C LEU A 14 17.17 -10.70 -2.00
N CYS A 15 17.74 -10.35 -3.14
CA CYS A 15 17.17 -9.35 -4.04
C CYS A 15 16.00 -9.86 -4.88
N ALA A 16 16.00 -11.15 -5.24
CA ALA A 16 14.93 -11.77 -6.01
C ALA A 16 13.66 -12.03 -5.17
N LEU A 17 13.81 -12.23 -3.86
CA LEU A 17 12.72 -12.57 -2.93
C LEU A 17 11.90 -11.37 -2.42
N PHE A 18 12.32 -10.12 -2.70
CA PHE A 18 11.67 -8.91 -2.17
C PHE A 18 10.89 -8.09 -3.21
N ALA A 19 10.49 -8.68 -4.30
CA ALA A 19 9.60 -8.04 -5.28
C ALA A 19 8.13 -7.98 -4.83
N GLY A 20 7.82 -8.44 -3.63
CA GLY A 20 6.47 -8.43 -3.06
C GLY A 20 6.23 -7.22 -2.16
N SER A 21 5.42 -6.32 -2.64
CA SER A 21 4.59 -5.35 -1.92
C SER A 21 5.13 -4.75 -0.62
N ILE A 22 5.78 -3.60 -0.72
CA ILE A 22 5.81 -2.64 0.37
C ILE A 22 5.12 -1.38 -0.12
N ALA A 23 4.03 -1.05 0.53
CA ALA A 23 3.24 0.11 0.22
C ALA A 23 4.08 1.38 0.27
N ALA A 24 4.03 2.14 -0.79
CA ALA A 24 4.51 3.52 -0.81
C ALA A 24 3.52 4.42 -0.07
N PRO A 25 3.98 5.56 0.46
CA PRO A 25 3.17 6.47 1.22
C PRO A 25 2.15 7.22 0.36
N PHE A 26 1.15 7.65 1.03
CA PHE A 26 -0.12 8.15 0.58
C PHE A 26 -0.08 9.55 0.00
N ALA A 27 -0.56 9.71 -1.23
CA ALA A 27 -1.25 10.92 -1.65
C ALA A 27 -2.72 10.58 -1.90
N ALA A 28 -3.58 11.42 -1.38
CA ALA A 28 -5.01 11.25 -1.27
C ALA A 28 -5.70 10.72 -2.54
N GLN A 29 -6.39 9.77 -2.35
CA GLN A 29 -7.46 8.92 -2.68
C GLN A 29 -8.66 9.40 -3.39
N THR A 30 -9.25 8.50 -4.11
CA THR A 30 -10.66 8.11 -3.97
C THR A 30 -10.97 6.94 -4.89
N ALA A 31 -10.99 5.78 -4.37
CA ALA A 31 -11.77 4.67 -4.91
C ALA A 31 -12.11 3.75 -3.74
N TYR A 32 -13.36 3.55 -3.50
CA TYR A 32 -13.90 2.84 -2.36
C TYR A 32 -13.94 1.34 -2.63
N ALA A 33 -13.40 0.53 -1.73
CA ALA A 33 -13.55 -0.91 -1.78
C ALA A 33 -13.74 -1.47 -0.37
N LEU A 34 -14.99 -1.67 0.01
CA LEU A 34 -15.34 -2.61 1.06
C LEU A 34 -15.02 -4.04 0.61
N PRO A 35 -14.83 -5.00 1.53
CA PRO A 35 -14.52 -6.38 1.19
C PRO A 35 -15.47 -6.99 0.16
N ILE A 36 -14.91 -7.75 -0.79
CA ILE A 36 -15.64 -8.35 -1.91
C ILE A 36 -15.80 -9.84 -1.68
N GLU A 37 -17.04 -10.30 -1.61
CA GLU A 37 -17.35 -11.72 -1.45
C GLU A 37 -17.10 -12.53 -2.73
N GLY A 38 -17.29 -11.92 -3.92
CA GLY A 38 -17.16 -12.61 -5.19
C GLY A 38 -18.04 -13.86 -5.30
N ALA A 39 -17.44 -14.97 -5.74
CA ALA A 39 -18.12 -16.27 -5.81
C ALA A 39 -18.52 -16.85 -4.44
N ASN A 40 -18.01 -16.29 -3.35
CA ASN A 40 -18.23 -16.79 -1.98
C ASN A 40 -19.53 -16.27 -1.33
N ALA A 41 -20.25 -15.32 -1.92
CA ALA A 41 -21.42 -14.68 -1.33
C ALA A 41 -22.50 -15.67 -0.85
N ALA A 42 -22.76 -16.73 -1.61
CA ALA A 42 -23.73 -17.76 -1.20
C ALA A 42 -23.26 -18.53 0.06
N THR A 43 -21.99 -18.84 0.16
CA THR A 43 -21.37 -19.52 1.31
C THR A 43 -21.36 -18.60 2.53
N ASN A 44 -20.96 -17.35 2.37
CA ASN A 44 -20.91 -16.38 3.45
C ASN A 44 -22.30 -16.13 4.07
N LYS A 45 -23.36 -16.13 3.25
CA LYS A 45 -24.77 -16.03 3.75
C LYS A 45 -25.18 -17.15 4.70
N THR A 46 -24.51 -18.29 4.69
CA THR A 46 -24.78 -19.37 5.66
C THR A 46 -24.10 -19.09 7.01
N GLU A 47 -23.04 -18.29 7.01
CA GLU A 47 -22.21 -17.96 8.17
C GLU A 47 -22.62 -16.66 8.86
N ALA A 48 -22.97 -15.63 8.08
CA ALA A 48 -23.28 -14.31 8.60
C ALA A 48 -24.33 -13.60 7.71
N ASP A 49 -25.04 -12.66 8.31
CA ASP A 49 -25.80 -11.66 7.58
C ASP A 49 -24.86 -10.48 7.29
N ILE A 50 -24.60 -10.27 6.00
CA ILE A 50 -23.71 -9.22 5.51
C ILE A 50 -24.56 -8.15 4.83
N SER A 51 -24.45 -6.92 5.28
CA SER A 51 -25.18 -5.79 4.71
C SER A 51 -24.26 -4.56 4.62
N THR A 52 -24.41 -3.79 3.56
CA THR A 52 -23.64 -2.55 3.36
C THR A 52 -24.57 -1.35 3.38
N SER A 53 -24.24 -0.36 4.19
CA SER A 53 -24.94 0.92 4.29
C SER A 53 -23.94 2.06 4.18
N GLY A 54 -23.91 2.71 3.01
CA GLY A 54 -22.90 3.73 2.71
C GLY A 54 -21.49 3.16 2.75
N ALA A 55 -20.63 3.78 3.49
CA ALA A 55 -19.24 3.38 3.70
C ALA A 55 -19.06 2.32 4.81
N VAL A 56 -20.15 1.70 5.29
CA VAL A 56 -20.10 0.72 6.37
C VAL A 56 -20.64 -0.63 5.90
N MET A 57 -19.82 -1.66 6.04
CA MET A 57 -20.23 -3.06 5.91
C MET A 57 -20.46 -3.65 7.28
N ASP A 58 -21.69 -4.04 7.57
CA ASP A 58 -22.09 -4.76 8.78
C ASP A 58 -22.08 -6.26 8.53
N ILE A 59 -21.39 -7.00 9.39
CA ILE A 59 -21.27 -8.45 9.38
C ILE A 59 -21.75 -8.99 10.72
N VAL A 60 -22.90 -9.67 10.72
CA VAL A 60 -23.49 -10.26 11.93
C VAL A 60 -23.46 -11.77 11.81
N GLY A 61 -22.61 -12.40 12.58
CA GLY A 61 -22.45 -13.87 12.60
C GLY A 61 -23.72 -14.60 13.03
N LYS A 62 -24.00 -15.73 12.42
CA LYS A 62 -25.14 -16.61 12.76
C LYS A 62 -24.80 -17.61 13.85
N THR A 63 -23.53 -17.84 14.08
CA THR A 63 -23.02 -18.77 15.10
C THR A 63 -21.98 -18.07 15.97
N GLU A 64 -21.49 -18.73 17.01
CA GLU A 64 -20.44 -18.21 17.86
C GLU A 64 -19.09 -18.06 17.09
N HIS A 65 -18.81 -19.00 16.18
CA HIS A 65 -17.60 -19.01 15.33
C HIS A 65 -18.01 -19.03 13.86
N ASN A 66 -17.63 -18.03 13.10
CA ASN A 66 -18.06 -17.80 11.72
C ASN A 66 -16.85 -17.81 10.77
N ILE A 67 -16.97 -18.51 9.64
CA ILE A 67 -15.93 -18.61 8.63
C ILE A 67 -16.41 -17.90 7.37
N LEU A 68 -15.75 -16.83 6.99
CA LEU A 68 -16.05 -16.01 5.83
C LEU A 68 -14.95 -16.12 4.80
N LYS A 69 -15.32 -16.19 3.53
CA LYS A 69 -14.40 -16.25 2.42
C LYS A 69 -14.57 -15.01 1.55
N TRP A 70 -13.46 -14.40 1.20
CA TRP A 70 -13.44 -13.15 0.46
C TRP A 70 -12.63 -13.30 -0.82
N GLU A 71 -13.06 -12.70 -1.88
CA GLU A 71 -12.24 -12.50 -3.06
C GLU A 71 -11.20 -11.41 -2.80
N ASP A 72 -11.60 -10.33 -2.11
CA ASP A 72 -10.73 -9.28 -1.62
C ASP A 72 -11.22 -8.83 -0.24
N PHE A 73 -10.31 -8.65 0.70
CA PHE A 73 -10.59 -8.04 1.99
C PHE A 73 -9.76 -6.76 2.14
N SER A 74 -10.13 -5.76 1.37
CA SER A 74 -9.55 -4.40 1.48
C SER A 74 -10.61 -3.43 1.99
N ILE A 75 -10.18 -2.34 2.63
CA ILE A 75 -11.06 -1.31 3.20
C ILE A 75 -10.45 0.04 2.89
N ASP A 76 -11.13 0.87 2.11
CA ASP A 76 -10.63 2.18 1.75
C ASP A 76 -10.80 3.21 2.89
N SER A 77 -10.10 4.33 2.74
CA SER A 77 -10.17 5.43 3.71
C SER A 77 -11.60 5.97 3.82
N GLY A 78 -12.04 6.15 5.06
CA GLY A 78 -13.41 6.55 5.37
C GLY A 78 -14.42 5.42 5.35
N GLU A 79 -14.02 4.20 4.99
CA GLU A 79 -14.86 3.02 5.03
C GLU A 79 -14.65 2.20 6.31
N LYS A 80 -15.64 1.37 6.61
CA LYS A 80 -15.65 0.59 7.84
C LYS A 80 -16.23 -0.80 7.62
N VAL A 81 -15.55 -1.81 8.15
CA VAL A 81 -16.11 -3.14 8.39
C VAL A 81 -16.45 -3.26 9.87
N ARG A 82 -17.69 -3.60 10.16
CA ARG A 82 -18.19 -3.69 11.50
C ARG A 82 -18.74 -5.08 11.78
N PHE A 83 -18.09 -5.80 12.67
CA PHE A 83 -18.53 -7.10 13.15
C PHE A 83 -19.48 -6.91 14.34
N ASP A 84 -20.61 -7.66 14.38
CA ASP A 84 -21.61 -7.65 15.45
C ASP A 84 -22.10 -6.25 15.84
N GLY A 85 -22.23 -5.32 14.90
CA GLY A 85 -22.62 -3.95 15.20
C GLY A 85 -21.60 -3.19 16.06
N GLY A 86 -20.31 -3.59 16.03
CA GLY A 86 -19.24 -3.03 16.86
C GLY A 86 -19.04 -3.76 18.20
N ASN A 87 -19.85 -4.77 18.53
CA ASN A 87 -19.70 -5.54 19.75
C ASN A 87 -18.66 -6.66 19.60
N GLN A 88 -18.06 -7.09 20.69
CA GLN A 88 -17.02 -8.12 20.71
C GLN A 88 -17.60 -9.45 21.22
N THR A 89 -18.57 -10.02 20.49
CA THR A 89 -19.34 -11.17 20.96
C THR A 89 -19.02 -12.48 20.27
N ARG A 90 -18.60 -12.45 18.99
CA ARG A 90 -18.38 -13.64 18.15
C ARG A 90 -17.00 -13.65 17.52
N ASP A 91 -16.61 -14.82 17.06
CA ASP A 91 -15.34 -15.03 16.36
C ASP A 91 -15.56 -15.06 14.84
N TYR A 92 -14.63 -14.45 14.11
CA TYR A 92 -14.65 -14.32 12.66
C TYR A 92 -13.33 -14.73 12.05
N LEU A 93 -13.33 -15.80 11.27
CA LEU A 93 -12.21 -16.23 10.46
C LEU A 93 -12.45 -15.76 9.02
N ASN A 94 -11.71 -14.73 8.62
CA ASN A 94 -11.77 -14.16 7.27
C ASN A 94 -10.63 -14.74 6.42
N LEU A 95 -10.97 -15.52 5.41
CA LEU A 95 -10.05 -16.18 4.49
C LEU A 95 -10.11 -15.47 3.13
N VAL A 96 -9.02 -14.86 2.70
CA VAL A 96 -8.93 -14.24 1.37
C VAL A 96 -8.47 -15.29 0.37
N THR A 97 -9.26 -15.47 -0.68
CA THR A 97 -9.05 -16.48 -1.74
C THR A 97 -8.70 -15.88 -3.09
N GLY A 98 -8.76 -14.56 -3.23
CA GLY A 98 -8.32 -13.85 -4.44
C GLY A 98 -6.82 -13.60 -4.46
N GLU A 99 -6.34 -12.98 -5.54
CA GLU A 99 -4.90 -12.83 -5.83
C GLU A 99 -4.28 -11.52 -5.29
N GLY A 100 -5.06 -10.65 -4.62
CA GLY A 100 -4.58 -9.35 -4.10
C GLY A 100 -4.23 -9.39 -2.62
N ALA A 101 -3.32 -8.50 -2.20
CA ALA A 101 -3.09 -8.23 -0.78
C ALA A 101 -4.31 -7.53 -0.17
N SER A 102 -4.53 -7.72 1.14
CA SER A 102 -5.53 -6.96 1.90
C SER A 102 -4.98 -5.59 2.27
N ASN A 103 -5.54 -4.53 1.69
CA ASN A 103 -5.12 -3.16 1.93
C ASN A 103 -6.16 -2.46 2.81
N ILE A 104 -5.83 -2.22 4.07
CA ILE A 104 -6.73 -1.64 5.06
C ILE A 104 -6.35 -0.18 5.30
N TYR A 105 -7.09 0.73 4.70
CA TYR A 105 -6.98 2.18 4.91
C TYR A 105 -8.07 2.71 5.85
N GLY A 106 -9.14 1.96 6.00
CA GLY A 106 -10.32 2.31 6.78
C GLY A 106 -10.33 1.71 8.18
N THR A 107 -11.52 1.39 8.67
CA THR A 107 -11.74 0.93 10.04
C THR A 107 -12.26 -0.50 10.09
N ILE A 108 -11.72 -1.30 11.03
CA ILE A 108 -12.29 -2.58 11.45
C ILE A 108 -12.73 -2.45 12.90
N GLU A 109 -13.99 -2.77 13.20
CA GLU A 109 -14.49 -2.73 14.59
C GLU A 109 -15.40 -3.91 14.93
N GLY A 110 -15.43 -4.28 16.20
CA GLY A 110 -16.24 -5.39 16.72
C GLY A 110 -15.58 -6.76 16.51
N GLY A 111 -16.29 -7.83 16.85
CA GLY A 111 -15.79 -9.19 16.90
C GLY A 111 -14.93 -9.49 18.14
N ARG A 112 -15.15 -10.69 18.75
CA ARG A 112 -14.36 -11.15 19.90
C ARG A 112 -12.94 -11.54 19.48
N ASN A 113 -12.83 -12.43 18.49
CA ASN A 113 -11.59 -12.80 17.84
C ASN A 113 -11.74 -12.61 16.34
N VAL A 114 -10.98 -11.70 15.76
CA VAL A 114 -10.98 -11.44 14.32
C VAL A 114 -9.69 -11.94 13.71
N TYR A 115 -9.82 -12.91 12.83
CA TYR A 115 -8.74 -13.48 12.04
C TYR A 115 -8.82 -12.93 10.62
N LEU A 116 -7.70 -12.48 10.08
CA LEU A 116 -7.55 -12.15 8.66
C LEU A 116 -6.38 -12.95 8.10
N VAL A 117 -6.68 -13.82 7.15
CA VAL A 117 -5.69 -14.69 6.50
C VAL A 117 -5.65 -14.35 5.01
N ASN A 118 -4.51 -13.84 4.56
CA ASN A 118 -4.30 -13.53 3.15
C ASN A 118 -2.87 -13.89 2.72
N PRO A 119 -2.68 -14.93 1.87
CA PRO A 119 -1.36 -15.38 1.43
C PRO A 119 -0.61 -14.32 0.62
N HIS A 120 -1.31 -13.35 0.03
CA HIS A 120 -0.72 -12.29 -0.80
C HIS A 120 -0.27 -11.06 -0.01
N GLY A 121 -0.47 -11.06 1.32
CA GLY A 121 -0.02 -10.00 2.22
C GLY A 121 -1.17 -9.19 2.84
N ILE A 122 -0.82 -8.47 3.92
CA ILE A 122 -1.76 -7.64 4.67
C ILE A 122 -1.10 -6.30 4.99
N LEU A 123 -1.73 -5.22 4.58
CA LEU A 123 -1.33 -3.86 4.88
C LEU A 123 -2.40 -3.18 5.73
N PHE A 124 -2.04 -2.73 6.92
CA PHE A 124 -2.76 -1.69 7.64
C PHE A 124 -2.06 -0.36 7.39
N ALA A 125 -2.68 0.48 6.61
CA ALA A 125 -2.11 1.75 6.19
C ALA A 125 -2.12 2.78 7.31
N GLU A 126 -1.33 3.84 7.16
CA GLU A 126 -1.35 4.97 8.06
C GLU A 126 -2.76 5.58 8.15
N GLY A 127 -3.21 5.88 9.36
CA GLY A 127 -4.57 6.37 9.63
C GLY A 127 -5.63 5.26 9.73
N SER A 128 -5.34 4.02 9.34
CA SER A 128 -6.27 2.91 9.57
C SER A 128 -6.49 2.64 11.05
N GLN A 129 -7.67 2.15 11.41
CA GLN A 129 -8.07 1.92 12.79
C GLN A 129 -8.64 0.53 12.97
N VAL A 130 -8.16 -0.19 13.97
CA VAL A 130 -8.71 -1.49 14.38
C VAL A 130 -9.17 -1.42 15.83
N ASN A 131 -10.39 -1.85 16.09
CA ASN A 131 -10.97 -1.95 17.43
C ASN A 131 -11.73 -3.26 17.60
N THR A 132 -11.01 -4.31 17.98
CA THR A 132 -11.53 -5.68 18.12
C THR A 132 -11.20 -6.26 19.50
N GLY A 133 -11.84 -7.35 19.89
CA GLY A 133 -11.48 -8.06 21.12
C GLY A 133 -10.06 -8.62 21.03
N ALA A 134 -9.77 -9.44 20.03
CA ALA A 134 -8.43 -9.86 19.64
C ALA A 134 -8.27 -9.84 18.12
N LEU A 135 -7.05 -9.56 17.65
CA LEU A 135 -6.71 -9.51 16.23
C LEU A 135 -5.63 -10.53 15.91
N TYR A 136 -5.87 -11.32 14.87
CA TYR A 136 -4.94 -12.33 14.36
C TYR A 136 -4.73 -12.11 12.86
N LEU A 137 -3.49 -11.87 12.45
CA LEU A 137 -3.10 -11.65 11.07
C LEU A 137 -2.18 -12.78 10.62
N SER A 138 -2.43 -13.37 9.46
CA SER A 138 -1.61 -14.45 8.92
C SER A 138 -1.52 -14.37 7.40
N THR A 139 -0.36 -14.69 6.86
CA THR A 139 -0.15 -14.87 5.44
C THR A 139 0.05 -16.34 5.04
N ALA A 140 -0.39 -17.26 5.88
CA ALA A 140 -0.44 -18.69 5.55
C ALA A 140 -1.40 -18.94 4.37
N ASN A 141 -1.12 -19.99 3.61
CA ASN A 141 -2.05 -20.44 2.58
C ASN A 141 -3.35 -20.96 3.24
N PRO A 142 -4.54 -20.48 2.84
CA PRO A 142 -5.81 -21.01 3.36
C PRO A 142 -5.96 -22.53 3.23
N ALA A 143 -5.32 -23.17 2.24
CA ALA A 143 -5.32 -24.61 2.07
C ALA A 143 -4.58 -25.33 3.22
N ASP A 144 -3.51 -24.74 3.74
CA ASP A 144 -2.69 -25.34 4.81
C ASP A 144 -3.40 -25.31 6.17
N ILE A 145 -4.32 -24.38 6.36
CA ILE A 145 -5.12 -24.26 7.58
C ILE A 145 -6.53 -24.86 7.45
N ALA A 146 -6.87 -25.40 6.28
CA ALA A 146 -8.22 -25.92 5.99
C ALA A 146 -8.66 -27.01 7.00
N ALA A 147 -7.78 -27.89 7.41
CA ALA A 147 -8.09 -28.93 8.42
C ALA A 147 -8.44 -28.33 9.80
N ALA A 148 -7.82 -27.22 10.18
CA ALA A 148 -8.06 -26.55 11.46
C ALA A 148 -9.34 -25.71 11.48
N THR A 149 -9.93 -25.41 10.31
CA THR A 149 -11.16 -24.62 10.23
C THR A 149 -12.36 -25.32 10.85
N ASN A 150 -12.42 -26.65 10.78
CA ASN A 150 -13.47 -27.44 11.43
C ASN A 150 -13.41 -27.33 12.95
N THR A 151 -12.22 -27.37 13.54
CA THR A 151 -12.01 -27.21 14.98
C THR A 151 -12.34 -25.78 15.41
N PHE A 152 -11.94 -24.78 14.60
CA PHE A 152 -12.36 -23.40 14.83
C PHE A 152 -13.90 -23.28 14.83
N LYS A 153 -14.56 -23.84 13.84
CA LYS A 153 -16.03 -23.79 13.72
C LYS A 153 -16.73 -24.44 14.91
N THR A 154 -16.16 -25.49 15.47
CA THR A 154 -16.77 -26.28 16.55
C THR A 154 -16.56 -25.65 17.93
N ASN A 155 -15.37 -25.15 18.22
CA ASN A 155 -15.00 -24.70 19.58
C ASN A 155 -14.14 -23.42 19.63
N GLY A 156 -13.98 -22.72 18.53
CA GLY A 156 -13.21 -21.46 18.47
C GLY A 156 -11.70 -21.62 18.60
N THR A 157 -11.16 -22.84 18.54
CA THR A 157 -9.71 -23.03 18.56
C THR A 157 -9.06 -22.33 17.37
N SER A 158 -8.01 -21.53 17.60
CA SER A 158 -7.32 -20.79 16.54
C SER A 158 -6.87 -21.74 15.42
N PRO A 159 -7.20 -21.44 14.15
CA PRO A 159 -6.80 -22.27 13.02
C PRO A 159 -5.34 -22.00 12.63
N LEU A 160 -4.72 -20.94 13.19
CA LEU A 160 -3.35 -20.56 12.85
C LEU A 160 -2.39 -21.53 13.53
N SER A 161 -1.58 -22.17 12.72
CA SER A 161 -0.50 -23.06 13.13
C SER A 161 0.80 -22.56 12.51
N ALA A 162 1.95 -23.18 12.86
CA ALA A 162 3.27 -22.82 12.33
C ALA A 162 3.41 -23.17 10.83
N SER A 163 2.45 -22.77 9.99
CA SER A 163 2.51 -22.95 8.54
C SER A 163 3.50 -21.96 7.91
N ALA A 164 4.00 -22.30 6.72
CA ALA A 164 4.83 -21.39 5.94
C ALA A 164 4.04 -20.12 5.59
N GLN A 165 4.71 -18.98 5.68
CA GLN A 165 4.12 -17.67 5.39
C GLN A 165 4.49 -17.26 3.97
N MET A 166 3.50 -16.81 3.19
CA MET A 166 3.69 -16.50 1.77
C MET A 166 3.87 -15.02 1.49
N GLY A 167 3.22 -14.16 2.25
CA GLY A 167 3.22 -12.72 2.06
C GLY A 167 3.75 -11.94 3.26
N ASP A 168 3.80 -10.63 3.09
CA ASP A 168 4.27 -9.70 4.09
C ASP A 168 3.10 -9.14 4.92
N VAL A 169 3.37 -8.78 6.17
CA VAL A 169 2.44 -8.02 7.01
C VAL A 169 3.07 -6.69 7.37
N LEU A 170 2.42 -5.61 6.98
CA LEU A 170 2.85 -4.24 7.31
C LEU A 170 1.74 -3.54 8.10
N ASN A 171 2.02 -3.15 9.33
CA ASN A 171 1.12 -2.36 10.15
C ASN A 171 1.65 -0.95 10.39
N LEU A 172 0.99 0.03 9.78
CA LEU A 172 1.23 1.46 9.97
C LEU A 172 0.08 2.13 10.74
N GLY A 173 -1.01 1.40 10.97
CA GLY A 173 -2.21 1.89 11.62
C GLY A 173 -2.26 1.71 13.14
N THR A 174 -3.32 2.23 13.74
CA THR A 174 -3.60 2.07 15.17
C THR A 174 -4.42 0.82 15.42
N VAL A 175 -3.93 -0.07 16.28
CA VAL A 175 -4.61 -1.32 16.67
C VAL A 175 -5.00 -1.28 18.13
N LYS A 176 -6.32 -1.32 18.40
CA LYS A 176 -6.90 -1.37 19.74
C LYS A 176 -7.52 -2.74 19.98
N THR A 177 -6.88 -3.55 20.82
CA THR A 177 -7.23 -4.95 21.01
C THR A 177 -6.72 -5.47 22.36
N SER A 178 -7.27 -6.58 22.85
CA SER A 178 -6.75 -7.26 24.05
C SER A 178 -5.55 -8.16 23.72
N LYS A 179 -5.47 -8.64 22.47
CA LYS A 179 -4.41 -9.51 21.99
C LYS A 179 -4.13 -9.23 20.53
N LEU A 180 -2.86 -9.11 20.17
CA LEU A 180 -2.39 -8.98 18.78
C LEU A 180 -1.48 -10.15 18.43
N TYR A 181 -1.85 -10.91 17.40
CA TYR A 181 -1.03 -11.96 16.83
C TYR A 181 -0.77 -11.69 15.37
N ILE A 182 0.48 -11.63 14.98
CA ILE A 182 0.90 -11.38 13.59
C ILE A 182 1.86 -12.48 13.16
N GLU A 183 1.60 -13.10 12.02
CA GLU A 183 2.56 -13.96 11.34
C GLU A 183 2.64 -13.63 9.86
N GLY A 184 3.84 -13.61 9.31
CA GLY A 184 4.11 -13.26 7.93
C GLY A 184 5.51 -13.67 7.50
N LYS A 185 5.76 -13.63 6.19
CA LYS A 185 7.11 -13.84 5.65
C LYS A 185 8.02 -12.71 6.15
N ASN A 186 7.62 -11.47 5.91
CA ASN A 186 8.21 -10.30 6.53
C ASN A 186 7.15 -9.58 7.34
N VAL A 187 7.48 -9.21 8.57
CA VAL A 187 6.56 -8.47 9.44
C VAL A 187 7.18 -7.12 9.77
N LYS A 188 6.43 -6.06 9.47
CA LYS A 188 6.80 -4.70 9.85
C LYS A 188 5.67 -4.08 10.66
N VAL A 189 6.00 -3.62 11.85
CA VAL A 189 5.09 -2.88 12.73
C VAL A 189 5.71 -1.52 12.97
N LEU A 190 5.09 -0.47 12.43
CA LEU A 190 5.69 0.86 12.45
C LEU A 190 5.87 1.37 13.87
N ASN A 191 4.83 1.24 14.70
CA ASN A 191 4.91 1.68 16.09
C ASN A 191 4.10 0.77 17.02
N THR A 192 4.78 0.14 17.95
CA THR A 192 4.11 -0.64 18.99
C THR A 192 3.32 0.21 19.98
N ASP A 193 3.56 1.53 20.05
CA ASP A 193 2.78 2.46 20.87
C ASP A 193 1.37 2.67 20.33
N ASP A 194 1.18 2.46 19.05
CA ASP A 194 -0.15 2.51 18.42
C ASP A 194 -0.95 1.22 18.63
N VAL A 195 -0.33 0.18 19.21
CA VAL A 195 -1.02 -1.03 19.65
C VAL A 195 -1.49 -0.81 21.09
N LYS A 196 -2.81 -0.68 21.30
CA LYS A 196 -3.43 -0.29 22.58
C LYS A 196 -4.31 -1.40 23.11
N ASN A 197 -4.55 -1.41 24.41
CA ASN A 197 -5.53 -2.31 25.01
C ASN A 197 -6.96 -1.90 24.63
N THR A 198 -7.94 -2.77 24.90
CA THR A 198 -9.35 -2.52 24.55
C THR A 198 -9.94 -1.26 25.20
N ALA A 199 -9.36 -0.76 26.28
CA ALA A 199 -9.74 0.51 26.87
C ALA A 199 -9.14 1.73 26.13
N GLY A 200 -8.24 1.50 25.14
CA GLY A 200 -7.61 2.57 24.35
C GLY A 200 -6.53 3.35 25.10
N THR A 201 -6.11 2.85 26.26
CA THR A 201 -5.03 3.41 27.07
C THR A 201 -3.73 2.66 26.78
N ALA A 202 -2.72 2.74 27.51
CA ALA A 202 -1.40 2.17 27.33
C ALA A 202 -1.29 0.98 26.34
N ALA A 203 -0.15 0.83 25.71
CA ALA A 203 0.17 -0.32 24.85
C ALA A 203 -0.05 -1.67 25.56
N LEU A 204 -0.28 -2.73 24.79
CA LEU A 204 -0.32 -4.09 25.29
C LEU A 204 1.01 -4.44 25.97
N THR A 205 0.93 -5.24 27.02
CA THR A 205 2.11 -5.70 27.80
C THR A 205 2.20 -7.22 27.81
N GLY A 206 3.41 -7.74 28.06
CA GLY A 206 3.63 -9.17 28.20
C GLY A 206 3.46 -9.95 26.89
N THR A 207 2.80 -11.09 26.97
CA THR A 207 2.55 -12.00 25.85
C THR A 207 1.33 -11.65 25.01
N ASP A 208 0.70 -10.52 25.26
CA ASP A 208 -0.48 -10.08 24.54
C ASP A 208 -0.17 -9.68 23.09
N VAL A 209 1.08 -9.37 22.80
CA VAL A 209 1.59 -9.14 21.44
C VAL A 209 2.50 -10.28 21.04
N THR A 210 2.15 -11.00 19.98
CA THR A 210 2.95 -12.10 19.43
C THR A 210 3.23 -11.83 17.96
N ILE A 211 4.50 -11.80 17.58
CA ILE A 211 4.97 -11.60 16.21
C ILE A 211 5.78 -12.81 15.80
N ARG A 212 5.41 -13.41 14.67
CA ARG A 212 6.15 -14.48 14.00
C ARG A 212 6.52 -14.02 12.60
N SER A 213 7.78 -14.05 12.26
CA SER A 213 8.28 -13.66 10.95
C SER A 213 9.33 -14.66 10.51
N GLU A 214 9.30 -15.08 9.25
CA GLU A 214 10.34 -15.95 8.68
C GLU A 214 11.64 -15.18 8.54
N GLU A 215 11.56 -13.89 8.23
CA GLU A 215 12.70 -12.98 8.26
C GLU A 215 12.70 -12.13 9.53
N THR A 216 13.79 -11.40 9.79
CA THR A 216 13.88 -10.50 10.96
C THR A 216 12.80 -9.43 10.88
N PRO A 217 11.84 -9.38 11.83
CA PRO A 217 10.78 -8.38 11.78
C PRO A 217 11.33 -6.96 12.05
N HIS A 218 10.65 -5.94 11.51
CA HIS A 218 10.96 -4.55 11.81
C HIS A 218 9.88 -3.97 12.72
N ILE A 219 10.26 -3.57 13.94
CA ILE A 219 9.34 -3.03 14.94
C ILE A 219 9.78 -1.62 15.28
N GLY A 220 8.97 -0.63 14.86
CA GLY A 220 9.20 0.78 15.13
C GLY A 220 8.75 1.19 16.52
N TYR A 221 9.38 2.20 17.09
CA TYR A 221 8.99 2.83 18.35
C TYR A 221 9.43 4.29 18.39
N ASP A 222 8.66 5.11 19.11
CA ASP A 222 9.04 6.48 19.35
C ASP A 222 9.97 6.58 20.55
N VAL A 223 10.95 7.46 20.45
CA VAL A 223 11.87 7.77 21.54
C VAL A 223 11.17 8.69 22.53
N GLY A 224 11.39 8.47 23.82
CA GLY A 224 10.81 9.29 24.90
C GLY A 224 9.66 8.64 25.66
N HIS A 225 9.21 7.45 25.31
CA HIS A 225 8.26 6.70 26.11
C HIS A 225 8.97 5.75 27.08
N LYS A 226 8.95 6.14 28.37
CA LYS A 226 9.45 5.30 29.47
C LYS A 226 8.48 4.16 29.77
N THR A 227 8.46 3.13 28.94
CA THR A 227 7.66 1.94 29.23
C THR A 227 8.46 0.68 29.03
N THR A 228 8.45 -0.16 30.02
CA THR A 228 8.91 -1.54 29.86
C THR A 228 7.84 -2.29 29.09
N ARG A 229 8.21 -2.86 27.96
CA ARG A 229 7.32 -3.63 27.09
C ARG A 229 7.80 -5.08 27.04
N ASN A 230 6.89 -5.99 27.26
CA ASN A 230 7.14 -7.41 27.10
C ASN A 230 6.24 -7.90 25.95
N PHE A 231 6.82 -8.51 24.94
CA PHE A 231 6.09 -9.14 23.86
C PHE A 231 6.86 -10.35 23.34
N THR A 232 6.21 -11.20 22.59
CA THR A 232 6.79 -12.42 22.05
C THR A 232 7.16 -12.21 20.59
N VAL A 233 8.42 -12.44 20.23
CA VAL A 233 8.93 -12.45 18.86
C VAL A 233 9.52 -13.81 18.55
N ASN A 234 9.00 -14.48 17.53
CA ASN A 234 9.41 -15.82 17.10
C ASN A 234 9.51 -16.83 18.26
N GLY A 235 8.56 -16.76 19.19
CA GLY A 235 8.50 -17.65 20.35
C GLY A 235 9.35 -17.26 21.56
N ALA A 236 10.21 -16.25 21.43
CA ALA A 236 10.99 -15.70 22.55
C ALA A 236 10.27 -14.51 23.19
N THR A 237 10.14 -14.54 24.53
CA THR A 237 9.64 -13.37 25.27
C THR A 237 10.72 -12.31 25.31
N VAL A 238 10.37 -11.10 24.83
CA VAL A 238 11.25 -9.94 24.78
C VAL A 238 10.74 -8.91 25.75
N SER A 239 11.60 -8.49 26.68
CA SER A 239 11.32 -7.37 27.58
C SER A 239 12.18 -6.19 27.18
N LYS A 240 11.54 -5.04 26.94
CA LYS A 240 12.24 -3.81 26.62
C LYS A 240 11.85 -2.68 27.55
N THR A 241 12.89 -2.05 28.11
CA THR A 241 12.77 -0.76 28.80
C THR A 241 13.44 0.27 27.91
N VAL A 242 12.66 1.17 27.33
CA VAL A 242 13.19 2.35 26.64
C VAL A 242 13.54 3.35 27.75
N SER A 243 14.84 3.61 27.94
CA SER A 243 15.27 4.61 28.91
C SER A 243 15.25 5.99 28.30
N ASP A 244 15.08 6.98 29.20
CA ASP A 244 15.07 8.38 28.89
C ASP A 244 16.16 8.84 27.96
N TYR A 245 15.76 9.72 27.22
CA TYR A 245 16.37 10.65 26.37
C TYR A 245 17.11 11.73 27.14
N ALA A 246 18.39 11.85 26.96
CA ALA A 246 19.14 13.04 27.43
C ALA A 246 19.13 14.05 26.30
N SER A 247 18.28 15.09 26.42
CA SER A 247 18.39 16.28 25.61
C SER A 247 19.65 17.06 26.02
N THR A 248 20.75 16.80 25.34
CA THR A 248 21.81 17.77 25.27
C THR A 248 21.83 18.30 23.86
N ALA A 249 21.09 19.34 23.65
CA ALA A 249 21.17 20.14 22.47
C ALA A 249 22.57 20.77 22.39
N ALA A 250 23.47 20.11 21.71
CA ALA A 250 24.52 20.83 21.05
C ALA A 250 23.94 21.27 19.72
N ASP A 251 23.67 22.56 19.60
CA ASP A 251 23.29 23.21 18.37
C ASP A 251 24.36 22.95 17.30
N HIS A 252 24.24 21.89 16.51
CA HIS A 252 25.14 21.67 15.40
C HIS A 252 24.66 22.38 14.11
N HIS A 253 23.46 22.94 14.14
CA HIS A 253 22.93 23.67 13.00
C HIS A 253 22.39 25.02 13.45
N LYS A 254 22.96 26.09 12.95
CA LYS A 254 22.49 27.47 13.16
C LYS A 254 21.10 27.74 12.49
N ALA A 255 20.38 26.73 12.11
CA ALA A 255 19.01 26.83 11.68
C ALA A 255 18.14 26.96 12.90
N SER A 256 17.63 28.16 13.12
CA SER A 256 16.63 28.58 14.11
C SER A 256 16.24 27.56 15.17
N ALA A 257 16.65 27.81 16.39
CA ALA A 257 16.41 27.04 17.60
C ALA A 257 14.95 26.58 17.76
N LYS A 258 14.59 25.50 17.16
CA LYS A 258 13.52 24.64 17.63
C LYS A 258 14.20 23.51 18.38
N SER A 259 14.38 23.72 19.70
CA SER A 259 14.86 22.71 20.64
C SER A 259 13.85 21.53 20.63
N ARG A 260 13.99 20.60 19.74
CA ARG A 260 13.33 19.30 19.83
C ARG A 260 14.28 18.34 20.50
N GLY A 261 13.76 17.50 21.36
CA GLY A 261 14.52 16.44 21.99
C GLY A 261 15.08 15.46 20.94
N TRP A 262 16.31 15.02 21.14
CA TRP A 262 17.13 14.30 20.19
C TRP A 262 17.16 12.80 20.45
N PHE A 263 17.26 12.00 19.38
CA PHE A 263 17.40 10.57 19.52
C PHE A 263 18.76 10.16 20.04
N VAL A 264 18.85 9.68 21.24
CA VAL A 264 19.97 8.84 21.65
C VAL A 264 19.41 7.51 22.07
N GLN A 265 19.56 6.49 21.28
CA GLN A 265 19.23 5.14 21.68
C GLN A 265 20.21 4.69 22.76
N ARG A 266 19.87 4.89 24.01
CA ARG A 266 20.48 4.19 25.13
C ARG A 266 19.54 3.11 25.62
N LEU A 267 19.79 1.89 25.17
CA LEU A 267 19.20 0.72 25.81
C LEU A 267 20.10 0.39 27.00
N ASN A 268 19.57 0.39 28.20
CA ASN A 268 20.31 0.07 29.41
C ASN A 268 20.87 -1.37 29.31
N GLY A 269 22.13 -1.51 28.86
CA GLY A 269 22.95 -2.69 29.00
C GLY A 269 22.57 -3.94 28.19
N ALA A 270 21.46 -3.94 27.46
CA ALA A 270 21.10 -5.05 26.58
C ALA A 270 21.50 -4.76 25.13
N PRO A 271 22.06 -5.73 24.38
CA PRO A 271 22.25 -5.56 22.95
C PRO A 271 20.89 -5.29 22.30
N HIS A 272 20.87 -4.36 21.33
CA HIS A 272 19.69 -4.11 20.50
C HIS A 272 19.19 -5.43 19.89
N ALA A 273 17.93 -5.74 20.06
CA ALA A 273 17.35 -6.78 19.23
C ALA A 273 17.37 -6.31 17.77
N ASP A 274 17.66 -7.22 16.85
CA ASP A 274 17.86 -6.91 15.43
C ASP A 274 16.63 -6.34 14.75
N TYR A 275 15.48 -6.32 15.41
CA TYR A 275 14.19 -5.89 14.88
C TYR A 275 13.69 -4.53 15.37
N ASP A 276 14.43 -3.84 16.28
CA ASP A 276 13.96 -2.55 16.78
C ASP A 276 14.42 -1.39 15.94
N TYR A 277 13.48 -0.55 15.56
CA TYR A 277 13.70 0.65 14.76
C TYR A 277 13.18 1.89 15.47
N MET A 278 13.96 2.96 15.47
CA MET A 278 13.52 4.30 15.90
C MET A 278 12.77 4.96 14.74
N ARG A 279 11.59 5.51 15.01
CA ARG A 279 10.82 6.27 14.03
C ARG A 279 11.40 7.67 13.85
N VAL A 280 11.45 8.12 12.61
CA VAL A 280 11.92 9.43 12.17
C VAL A 280 10.74 10.20 11.58
N HIS A 281 10.33 11.29 12.19
CA HIS A 281 9.11 12.01 11.83
C HIS A 281 9.35 13.26 10.99
N ASP A 282 10.53 13.86 11.10
CA ASP A 282 10.84 15.10 10.40
C ASP A 282 12.32 15.20 10.02
N VAL A 283 12.67 16.25 9.30
CA VAL A 283 14.03 16.45 8.78
C VAL A 283 15.05 16.73 9.89
N TYR A 284 14.62 17.22 11.05
CA TYR A 284 15.54 17.46 12.18
C TYR A 284 15.91 16.13 12.84
N GLU A 285 14.94 15.28 13.05
CA GLU A 285 15.17 13.91 13.52
C GLU A 285 16.02 13.11 12.52
N LEU A 286 15.78 13.29 11.21
CA LEU A 286 16.57 12.70 10.15
C LEU A 286 18.05 13.13 10.25
N GLN A 287 18.33 14.42 10.46
CA GLN A 287 19.68 14.92 10.65
C GLN A 287 20.35 14.36 11.92
N HIS A 288 19.56 14.08 12.95
CA HIS A 288 20.07 13.56 14.23
C HIS A 288 20.46 12.10 14.24
N ILE A 289 20.23 11.37 13.18
CA ILE A 289 20.77 10.02 12.98
C ILE A 289 22.30 10.00 13.15
N GLU A 290 22.96 11.13 12.91
CA GLU A 290 24.40 11.30 13.19
C GLU A 290 24.80 10.98 14.64
N ALA A 291 23.92 11.19 15.60
CA ALA A 291 24.19 10.90 17.01
C ALA A 291 24.37 9.40 17.30
N ASN A 292 23.82 8.53 16.45
CA ASN A 292 23.98 7.08 16.57
C ASN A 292 24.01 6.38 15.20
N LEU A 293 25.15 6.38 14.55
CA LEU A 293 25.37 5.81 13.23
C LEU A 293 25.29 4.26 13.17
N ARG A 294 25.05 3.61 14.29
CA ARG A 294 24.81 2.15 14.38
C ARG A 294 23.36 1.80 14.67
N GLY A 295 22.53 2.83 14.85
CA GLY A 295 21.10 2.69 15.12
C GLY A 295 20.31 2.07 13.95
N ARG A 296 19.09 1.69 14.23
CA ARG A 296 18.11 1.26 13.24
C ARG A 296 17.00 2.28 13.20
N TYR A 297 16.67 2.76 12.02
CA TYR A 297 15.75 3.87 11.80
C TYR A 297 14.70 3.49 10.77
N MET A 298 13.47 3.95 10.95
CA MET A 298 12.43 3.88 9.94
C MET A 298 11.68 5.20 9.86
N LEU A 299 11.25 5.57 8.66
CA LEU A 299 10.40 6.74 8.50
C LEU A 299 9.03 6.51 9.15
N ALA A 300 8.51 7.52 9.83
CA ALA A 300 7.17 7.51 10.41
C ALA A 300 6.10 8.04 9.43
N GLY A 301 6.52 8.70 8.38
CA GLY A 301 5.70 9.31 7.34
C GLY A 301 6.59 10.00 6.31
N ASP A 302 5.99 10.64 5.32
CA ASP A 302 6.70 11.46 4.35
C ASP A 302 7.34 12.67 5.04
N ILE A 303 8.57 13.02 4.66
CA ILE A 303 9.32 14.14 5.22
C ILE A 303 9.51 15.21 4.15
N ASN A 304 8.98 16.40 4.39
CA ASN A 304 9.35 17.58 3.61
C ASN A 304 10.65 18.17 4.15
N ALA A 305 11.72 18.06 3.37
CA ALA A 305 13.05 18.57 3.72
C ALA A 305 13.37 19.94 3.08
N GLY A 306 12.39 20.65 2.51
CA GLY A 306 12.60 21.89 1.76
C GLY A 306 13.29 23.00 2.56
N GLU A 307 13.12 23.02 3.88
CA GLU A 307 13.81 23.99 4.74
C GLU A 307 15.35 23.79 4.79
N THR A 308 15.86 22.63 4.36
CA THR A 308 17.31 22.38 4.29
C THR A 308 18.03 23.30 3.31
N SER A 309 17.32 23.88 2.34
CA SER A 309 17.88 24.87 1.42
C SER A 309 18.40 26.14 2.10
N GLY A 310 17.99 26.38 3.35
CA GLY A 310 18.47 27.50 4.15
C GLY A 310 19.45 27.09 5.26
N TRP A 311 19.91 25.84 5.35
CA TRP A 311 20.75 25.36 6.44
C TRP A 311 22.24 25.55 6.17
N ASN A 312 23.03 25.68 7.26
CA ASN A 312 24.49 25.66 7.24
C ASN A 312 25.11 26.74 6.34
N HIS A 313 24.77 28.02 6.59
CA HIS A 313 25.41 29.13 5.91
C HIS A 313 26.87 29.28 6.32
N ILE A 314 27.78 29.33 5.34
CA ILE A 314 29.21 29.67 5.55
C ILE A 314 29.50 31.04 4.97
N GLY A 315 29.51 32.07 5.81
CA GLY A 315 29.84 33.43 5.39
C GLY A 315 28.84 33.99 4.36
N TYR A 316 29.37 34.41 3.19
CA TYR A 316 28.59 34.98 2.08
C TYR A 316 28.28 33.95 0.99
N HIS A 317 28.58 32.66 1.21
CA HIS A 317 28.30 31.60 0.27
C HIS A 317 26.86 31.07 0.40
N ASP A 318 26.39 30.40 -0.64
CA ASP A 318 25.11 29.72 -0.61
C ASP A 318 25.05 28.70 0.52
N PRO A 319 23.87 28.43 1.10
CA PRO A 319 23.72 27.45 2.17
C PRO A 319 24.21 26.07 1.75
N GLU A 320 24.98 25.41 2.61
CA GLU A 320 25.46 24.05 2.35
C GLU A 320 24.39 22.98 2.45
N GLY A 321 23.23 23.33 3.02
CA GLY A 321 22.10 22.42 3.13
C GLY A 321 22.22 21.37 4.22
N PHE A 322 21.56 20.27 4.04
CA PHE A 322 21.59 19.11 4.94
C PHE A 322 23.01 18.54 5.06
N MET A 323 23.42 18.11 6.26
CA MET A 323 24.71 17.44 6.45
C MET A 323 24.56 15.93 6.18
N PRO A 324 25.37 15.36 5.28
CA PRO A 324 25.34 13.93 4.99
C PRO A 324 25.48 13.06 6.25
N ILE A 325 24.54 12.14 6.45
CA ILE A 325 24.59 11.19 7.57
C ILE A 325 25.77 10.24 7.40
N GLY A 326 26.59 10.06 8.45
CA GLY A 326 27.78 9.24 8.37
C GLY A 326 28.99 9.99 7.81
N GLY A 327 28.96 11.34 7.93
CA GLY A 327 30.07 12.22 7.57
C GLY A 327 30.29 12.38 6.08
N ASN A 328 31.17 13.30 5.74
CA ASN A 328 31.45 13.71 4.35
C ASN A 328 32.88 13.44 3.91
N GLY A 329 33.58 12.48 4.49
CA GLY A 329 34.96 12.19 4.14
C GLY A 329 35.37 10.73 4.34
N SER A 330 36.48 10.32 3.69
CA SER A 330 36.96 8.94 3.66
C SER A 330 37.41 8.41 5.05
N SER A 331 37.84 9.27 5.95
CA SER A 331 38.26 8.97 7.33
C SER A 331 37.21 9.39 8.37
N GLY A 332 36.08 9.93 7.92
CA GLY A 332 34.98 10.36 8.79
C GLY A 332 34.20 9.21 9.42
N PRO A 333 33.22 9.54 10.26
CA PRO A 333 32.31 8.54 10.77
C PRO A 333 31.53 7.87 9.65
N GLN A 334 31.10 6.62 9.86
CA GLN A 334 30.39 5.83 8.85
C GLN A 334 29.05 5.39 9.41
N PHE A 335 27.98 5.49 8.62
CA PHE A 335 26.71 4.86 8.97
C PHE A 335 26.85 3.34 8.79
N LYS A 336 26.63 2.61 9.88
CA LYS A 336 26.72 1.14 9.97
C LYS A 336 25.41 0.51 10.43
N GLY A 337 24.38 1.31 10.51
CA GLY A 337 23.06 0.96 10.97
C GLY A 337 22.14 0.40 9.88
N ARG A 338 20.86 0.51 10.13
CA ARG A 338 19.81 0.16 9.16
C ARG A 338 18.88 1.34 9.02
N PHE A 339 18.48 1.62 7.78
CA PHE A 339 17.49 2.65 7.48
C PHE A 339 16.43 2.07 6.57
N ASP A 340 15.19 2.04 7.05
CA ASP A 340 14.02 1.60 6.31
C ASP A 340 13.09 2.80 6.07
N GLY A 341 12.94 3.23 4.82
CA GLY A 341 11.99 4.27 4.47
C GLY A 341 10.54 3.83 4.59
N VAL A 342 10.26 2.53 4.75
CA VAL A 342 8.92 1.93 4.83
C VAL A 342 8.04 2.30 3.62
N GLY A 343 8.68 2.68 2.49
CA GLY A 343 8.00 3.20 1.30
C GLY A 343 7.65 4.69 1.36
N HIS A 344 7.93 5.38 2.46
CA HIS A 344 7.81 6.83 2.56
C HIS A 344 8.88 7.56 1.77
N ARG A 345 8.68 8.86 1.57
CA ARG A 345 9.58 9.69 0.79
C ARG A 345 10.13 10.87 1.59
N ILE A 346 11.30 11.32 1.15
CA ILE A 346 11.90 12.57 1.58
C ILE A 346 11.82 13.52 0.38
N GLU A 347 11.13 14.63 0.53
CA GLU A 347 10.87 15.59 -0.54
C GLU A 347 11.73 16.83 -0.37
N HIS A 348 12.23 17.40 -1.50
CA HIS A 348 12.96 18.65 -1.56
C HIS A 348 14.24 18.70 -0.70
N LEU A 349 14.93 17.57 -0.54
CA LEU A 349 16.20 17.52 0.18
C LEU A 349 17.24 18.37 -0.55
N HIS A 350 17.89 19.31 0.15
CA HIS A 350 18.93 20.17 -0.41
C HIS A 350 20.27 19.95 0.27
N ILE A 351 21.28 19.59 -0.53
CA ILE A 351 22.67 19.43 -0.13
C ILE A 351 23.55 20.15 -1.16
N ASN A 352 24.35 21.14 -0.77
CA ASN A 352 25.27 21.85 -1.63
C ASN A 352 26.63 21.98 -0.95
N ARG A 353 27.56 21.09 -1.30
CA ARG A 353 28.86 21.02 -0.63
C ARG A 353 30.02 21.07 -1.63
N GLN A 354 29.94 22.02 -2.57
CA GLN A 354 30.99 22.26 -3.56
C GLN A 354 32.32 22.67 -2.96
N LEU A 355 32.30 23.37 -1.82
CA LEU A 355 33.49 23.89 -1.14
C LEU A 355 34.13 22.86 -0.19
N ALA A 356 33.54 21.66 -0.06
CA ALA A 356 34.11 20.59 0.73
C ALA A 356 35.47 20.13 0.16
N ASP A 357 36.36 19.68 1.07
CA ASP A 357 37.68 19.17 0.70
C ASP A 357 37.62 18.01 -0.28
N GLU A 358 38.73 17.71 -0.92
CA GLU A 358 38.92 16.52 -1.76
C GLU A 358 38.58 15.24 -0.97
N ASN A 359 37.86 14.29 -1.60
CA ASN A 359 37.31 13.08 -1.03
C ASN A 359 36.06 13.28 -0.16
N SER A 360 35.23 14.21 -0.52
CA SER A 360 33.93 14.39 0.12
C SER A 360 32.93 13.35 -0.35
N TYR A 361 32.27 12.67 0.55
CA TYR A 361 31.20 11.71 0.27
C TYR A 361 29.84 12.36 0.54
N ILE A 362 29.07 12.60 -0.50
CA ILE A 362 27.88 13.46 -0.46
C ILE A 362 26.65 12.69 -0.92
N GLY A 363 25.58 12.76 -0.14
CA GLY A 363 24.27 12.18 -0.34
C GLY A 363 23.44 12.38 0.92
N LEU A 364 22.22 11.83 0.98
CA LEU A 364 21.53 11.74 2.26
C LEU A 364 22.42 11.02 3.29
N PHE A 365 23.06 9.95 2.87
CA PHE A 365 24.14 9.29 3.60
C PHE A 365 25.46 9.62 2.88
N GLY A 366 26.42 10.15 3.62
CA GLY A 366 27.75 10.44 3.09
C GLY A 366 28.52 9.14 2.89
N ASN A 367 28.83 8.45 4.01
CA ASN A 367 29.60 7.21 4.00
C ASN A 367 28.85 6.09 4.75
N VAL A 368 28.62 4.96 4.08
CA VAL A 368 27.96 3.80 4.66
C VAL A 368 28.82 2.54 4.56
N ASN A 369 28.89 1.74 5.64
CA ASN A 369 29.72 0.54 5.68
C ASN A 369 29.00 -0.61 6.42
N GLY A 370 28.74 -1.71 5.71
CA GLY A 370 28.01 -2.85 6.25
C GLY A 370 26.56 -2.56 6.60
N ALA A 371 26.00 -1.48 6.08
CA ALA A 371 24.67 -0.97 6.38
C ALA A 371 23.57 -1.63 5.54
N LEU A 372 22.31 -1.38 5.93
CA LEU A 372 21.13 -1.63 5.11
C LEU A 372 20.41 -0.30 4.90
N VAL A 373 20.16 0.06 3.64
CA VAL A 373 19.31 1.20 3.26
C VAL A 373 18.23 0.68 2.32
N GLU A 374 16.98 0.82 2.70
CA GLU A 374 15.89 0.21 1.96
C GLU A 374 14.58 1.01 1.97
N ASN A 375 13.73 0.74 0.93
CA ASN A 375 12.35 1.21 0.83
C ASN A 375 12.23 2.74 0.92
N LEU A 376 13.13 3.47 0.29
CA LEU A 376 13.27 4.92 0.40
C LEU A 376 13.17 5.60 -0.96
N SER A 377 12.36 6.64 -1.04
CA SER A 377 12.31 7.54 -2.19
C SER A 377 12.78 8.94 -1.79
N ILE A 378 13.66 9.55 -2.58
CA ILE A 378 13.95 10.98 -2.51
C ILE A 378 13.34 11.63 -3.75
N VAL A 379 12.48 12.63 -3.52
CA VAL A 379 11.73 13.32 -4.58
C VAL A 379 12.16 14.78 -4.64
N ASP A 380 12.43 15.27 -5.85
CA ASP A 380 12.86 16.65 -6.11
C ASP A 380 14.09 17.06 -5.26
N GLY A 381 15.03 16.13 -5.08
CA GLY A 381 16.27 16.36 -4.34
C GLY A 381 17.27 17.21 -5.15
N TYR A 382 18.04 18.01 -4.46
CA TYR A 382 19.21 18.71 -5.01
C TYR A 382 20.45 18.33 -4.24
N VAL A 383 21.37 17.60 -4.89
CA VAL A 383 22.60 17.11 -4.25
C VAL A 383 23.79 17.53 -5.10
N GLU A 384 24.60 18.42 -4.57
CA GLU A 384 25.77 18.95 -5.23
C GLU A 384 27.01 18.80 -4.34
N GLY A 385 28.10 18.35 -4.95
CA GLY A 385 29.37 18.15 -4.25
C GLY A 385 30.55 18.10 -5.22
N LYS A 386 31.76 17.89 -4.68
CA LYS A 386 32.97 17.82 -5.47
C LYS A 386 33.21 16.39 -5.99
N ASP A 387 33.26 15.42 -5.09
CA ASP A 387 33.60 14.04 -5.41
C ASP A 387 32.65 13.06 -4.70
N HIS A 388 32.50 11.85 -5.23
CA HIS A 388 31.73 10.74 -4.66
C HIS A 388 30.31 11.14 -4.23
N VAL A 389 29.52 11.60 -5.18
CA VAL A 389 28.18 12.11 -4.92
C VAL A 389 27.11 11.16 -5.45
N GLY A 390 26.16 10.83 -4.59
CA GLY A 390 24.96 10.10 -4.96
C GLY A 390 23.70 10.76 -4.39
N GLY A 391 22.60 10.65 -5.09
CA GLY A 391 21.34 11.20 -4.59
C GLY A 391 20.96 10.65 -3.21
N ILE A 392 21.31 9.39 -2.93
CA ILE A 392 21.04 8.74 -1.64
C ILE A 392 22.34 8.50 -0.86
N VAL A 393 23.40 7.95 -1.49
CA VAL A 393 24.62 7.57 -0.79
C VAL A 393 25.85 8.09 -1.55
N GLY A 394 26.76 8.77 -0.86
CA GLY A 394 28.05 9.20 -1.43
C GLY A 394 28.97 8.03 -1.66
N ALA A 395 29.32 7.28 -0.60
CA ALA A 395 30.14 6.08 -0.69
C ALA A 395 29.54 4.91 0.12
N ALA A 396 29.50 3.72 -0.49
CA ALA A 396 28.96 2.50 0.09
C ALA A 396 30.01 1.38 0.09
N GLU A 397 30.25 0.76 1.25
CA GLU A 397 31.12 -0.41 1.37
C GLU A 397 30.37 -1.56 2.06
N GLY A 398 30.40 -2.77 1.48
CA GLY A 398 29.76 -3.97 2.06
C GLY A 398 28.27 -3.82 2.34
N THR A 399 27.61 -2.86 1.70
CA THR A 399 26.26 -2.39 2.01
C THR A 399 25.23 -3.00 1.08
N LEU A 400 24.02 -3.28 1.62
CA LEU A 400 22.84 -3.61 0.84
C LEU A 400 21.96 -2.36 0.70
N ILE A 401 21.74 -1.93 -0.54
CA ILE A 401 20.83 -0.83 -0.89
C ILE A 401 19.74 -1.43 -1.78
N ARG A 402 18.47 -1.31 -1.38
CA ARG A 402 17.36 -1.92 -2.14
C ARG A 402 16.06 -1.15 -2.05
N ASN A 403 15.24 -1.29 -3.11
CA ASN A 403 13.92 -0.65 -3.19
C ASN A 403 14.04 0.86 -2.98
N VAL A 404 14.92 1.50 -3.72
CA VAL A 404 15.21 2.93 -3.55
C VAL A 404 14.99 3.69 -4.84
N SER A 405 14.56 4.95 -4.71
CA SER A 405 14.43 5.83 -5.86
C SER A 405 14.92 7.24 -5.57
N PHE A 406 15.38 7.92 -6.64
CA PHE A 406 15.77 9.32 -6.59
C PHE A 406 15.20 10.06 -7.80
N SER A 407 14.67 11.24 -7.55
CA SER A 407 14.39 12.25 -8.57
C SER A 407 14.94 13.61 -8.13
N GLY A 408 15.34 14.43 -9.09
CA GLY A 408 15.94 15.73 -8.83
C GLY A 408 17.27 15.91 -9.58
N VAL A 409 18.25 16.55 -8.94
CA VAL A 409 19.55 16.85 -9.58
C VAL A 409 20.70 16.37 -8.71
N VAL A 410 21.65 15.68 -9.34
CA VAL A 410 22.95 15.34 -8.75
C VAL A 410 24.03 15.98 -9.63
N SER A 411 24.92 16.81 -9.05
CA SER A 411 25.90 17.54 -9.84
C SER A 411 27.27 17.71 -9.15
N GLY A 412 28.35 17.81 -9.96
CA GLY A 412 29.72 18.08 -9.50
C GLY A 412 30.86 17.61 -10.42
N GLN A 413 31.93 16.98 -9.86
CA GLN A 413 33.17 16.71 -10.64
C GLN A 413 33.43 15.22 -10.90
N SER A 414 33.62 14.36 -9.85
CA SER A 414 34.06 12.98 -10.06
C SER A 414 33.28 11.97 -9.23
N TYR A 415 32.94 10.82 -9.80
CA TYR A 415 32.24 9.68 -9.18
C TYR A 415 30.81 10.00 -8.79
N PHE A 416 29.96 10.17 -9.80
CA PHE A 416 28.56 10.59 -9.63
C PHE A 416 27.57 9.52 -10.06
N GLY A 417 26.66 9.19 -9.15
CA GLY A 417 25.52 8.33 -9.43
C GLY A 417 24.19 8.94 -8.98
N GLY A 418 23.14 8.68 -9.73
CA GLY A 418 21.82 9.12 -9.30
C GLY A 418 21.38 8.54 -7.94
N ILE A 419 21.91 7.37 -7.58
CA ILE A 419 21.66 6.71 -6.29
C ILE A 419 22.93 6.68 -5.43
N VAL A 420 24.06 6.19 -5.96
CA VAL A 420 25.32 6.01 -5.22
C VAL A 420 26.49 6.58 -5.99
N GLY A 421 27.31 7.40 -5.37
CA GLY A 421 28.54 7.93 -5.96
C GLY A 421 29.55 6.82 -6.22
N THR A 422 29.99 6.12 -5.16
CA THR A 422 30.89 4.96 -5.27
C THR A 422 30.39 3.80 -4.42
N ALA A 423 30.62 2.59 -4.92
CA ALA A 423 30.23 1.37 -4.20
C ALA A 423 31.34 0.31 -4.22
N LYS A 424 31.56 -0.37 -3.09
CA LYS A 424 32.49 -1.50 -2.97
C LYS A 424 31.88 -2.65 -2.18
N TYR A 425 32.08 -3.88 -2.66
CA TYR A 425 31.71 -5.14 -1.98
C TYR A 425 30.23 -5.23 -1.57
N GLY A 426 29.32 -4.54 -2.27
CA GLY A 426 27.92 -4.44 -1.89
C GLY A 426 26.94 -4.93 -2.95
N THR A 427 25.67 -4.78 -2.65
CA THR A 427 24.58 -5.07 -3.59
C THR A 427 23.64 -3.86 -3.65
N ILE A 428 23.31 -3.44 -4.85
CA ILE A 428 22.29 -2.42 -5.12
C ILE A 428 21.22 -3.08 -5.99
N CYS A 429 20.00 -3.16 -5.50
CA CYS A 429 18.94 -3.82 -6.25
C CYS A 429 17.59 -3.11 -6.11
N ASN A 430 16.74 -3.26 -7.14
CA ASN A 430 15.47 -2.56 -7.26
C ASN A 430 15.67 -1.05 -7.05
N ALA A 431 16.62 -0.46 -7.79
CA ALA A 431 16.96 0.96 -7.69
C ALA A 431 16.55 1.72 -8.95
N TYR A 432 15.93 2.87 -8.75
CA TYR A 432 15.42 3.72 -9.83
C TYR A 432 15.92 5.15 -9.70
N ASN A 433 16.44 5.67 -10.80
CA ASN A 433 16.74 7.10 -10.93
C ASN A 433 15.91 7.74 -12.04
N ALA A 434 15.16 8.76 -11.71
CA ALA A 434 14.49 9.67 -12.64
C ALA A 434 15.16 11.04 -12.68
N GLY A 435 16.14 11.28 -11.81
CA GLY A 435 16.84 12.55 -11.67
C GLY A 435 17.93 12.75 -12.72
N LYS A 436 18.34 14.00 -12.89
CA LYS A 436 19.46 14.40 -13.71
C LYS A 436 20.78 14.18 -12.97
N VAL A 437 21.76 13.57 -13.62
CA VAL A 437 23.15 13.49 -13.13
C VAL A 437 24.05 14.26 -14.10
N ASP A 438 24.68 15.34 -13.63
CA ASP A 438 25.48 16.25 -14.46
C ASP A 438 26.85 16.50 -13.82
N ALA A 439 27.87 15.75 -14.26
CA ALA A 439 29.17 15.73 -13.61
C ALA A 439 30.34 15.58 -14.57
N GLY A 440 31.57 15.67 -14.06
CA GLY A 440 32.82 15.60 -14.89
C GLY A 440 33.13 14.18 -15.33
N THR A 441 33.53 13.30 -14.39
CA THR A 441 34.04 11.96 -14.69
C THR A 441 33.34 10.88 -13.87
N TYR A 442 33.33 9.63 -14.34
CA TYR A 442 32.68 8.48 -13.69
C TYR A 442 31.20 8.72 -13.36
N VAL A 443 30.42 8.93 -14.41
CA VAL A 443 29.01 9.34 -14.28
C VAL A 443 28.08 8.20 -14.66
N GLY A 444 27.19 7.82 -13.74
CA GLY A 444 26.18 6.78 -13.98
C GLY A 444 24.80 7.13 -13.44
N GLY A 445 23.77 6.59 -14.06
CA GLY A 445 22.39 6.83 -13.61
C GLY A 445 22.10 6.26 -12.22
N ILE A 446 22.77 5.16 -11.87
CA ILE A 446 22.63 4.51 -10.57
C ILE A 446 23.91 4.65 -9.76
N VAL A 447 25.06 4.27 -10.33
CA VAL A 447 26.35 4.27 -9.63
C VAL A 447 27.41 4.98 -10.46
N GLY A 448 28.19 5.90 -9.87
CA GLY A 448 29.34 6.53 -10.52
C GLY A 448 30.44 5.51 -10.77
N ALA A 449 30.93 4.82 -9.72
CA ALA A 449 31.89 3.74 -9.85
C ALA A 449 31.63 2.60 -8.87
N GLY A 450 31.79 1.36 -9.34
CA GLY A 450 31.58 0.13 -8.56
C GLY A 450 32.77 -0.83 -8.62
N GLU A 451 33.18 -1.37 -7.49
CA GLU A 451 34.18 -2.45 -7.40
C GLU A 451 33.64 -3.63 -6.61
N ARG A 452 33.57 -4.81 -7.23
CA ARG A 452 33.00 -6.05 -6.63
C ARG A 452 31.59 -5.83 -6.11
N VAL A 453 30.76 -5.18 -6.96
CA VAL A 453 29.37 -4.81 -6.65
C VAL A 453 28.42 -5.59 -7.55
N THR A 454 27.29 -5.97 -7.02
CA THR A 454 26.16 -6.49 -7.80
C THR A 454 25.13 -5.39 -7.97
N LEU A 455 24.85 -5.00 -9.21
CA LEU A 455 23.69 -4.21 -9.59
C LEU A 455 22.64 -5.15 -10.18
N GLN A 456 21.44 -5.16 -9.62
CA GLN A 456 20.37 -6.07 -10.06
C GLN A 456 19.02 -5.35 -10.05
N ASN A 457 18.25 -5.53 -11.13
CA ASN A 457 16.95 -4.87 -11.28
C ASN A 457 17.09 -3.35 -11.10
N VAL A 458 17.84 -2.71 -11.95
CA VAL A 458 18.14 -1.28 -11.86
C VAL A 458 17.60 -0.53 -13.07
N TRP A 459 17.02 0.62 -12.83
CA TRP A 459 16.39 1.43 -13.87
C TRP A 459 16.83 2.89 -13.77
N ASN A 460 17.33 3.43 -14.88
CA ASN A 460 17.54 4.87 -15.04
C ASN A 460 16.66 5.44 -16.15
N ALA A 461 15.80 6.38 -15.79
CA ALA A 461 15.00 7.18 -16.72
C ALA A 461 15.50 8.63 -16.84
N GLY A 462 16.47 9.01 -16.00
CA GLY A 462 17.02 10.36 -15.95
C GLY A 462 18.03 10.69 -17.04
N GLU A 463 18.34 11.97 -17.16
CA GLU A 463 19.38 12.52 -18.03
C GLU A 463 20.75 12.34 -17.37
N ILE A 464 21.68 11.71 -18.09
CA ILE A 464 23.08 11.57 -17.67
C ILE A 464 23.95 12.42 -18.55
N ARG A 465 24.68 13.35 -17.94
CA ARG A 465 25.58 14.24 -18.66
C ARG A 465 26.98 14.21 -18.06
N GLY A 466 27.99 13.80 -18.86
CA GLY A 466 29.39 13.93 -18.53
C GLY A 466 29.97 15.22 -19.10
N ARG A 467 30.65 16.03 -18.28
CA ARG A 467 31.32 17.27 -18.72
C ARG A 467 32.82 17.12 -18.89
N GLY A 468 33.38 15.93 -18.54
CA GLY A 468 34.81 15.69 -18.61
C GLY A 468 35.36 15.76 -20.05
N ASP A 469 36.49 16.42 -20.22
CA ASP A 469 37.20 16.58 -21.45
C ASP A 469 38.42 15.65 -21.58
N GLY A 470 38.66 14.78 -20.58
CA GLY A 470 39.81 13.86 -20.51
C GLY A 470 39.45 12.41 -20.85
N ARG A 471 40.52 11.60 -21.07
CA ARG A 471 40.40 10.16 -21.37
C ARG A 471 39.75 9.32 -20.26
N ASP A 472 39.71 9.86 -19.04
CA ASP A 472 39.16 9.15 -17.85
C ASP A 472 37.69 9.48 -17.57
N ALA A 473 36.97 10.05 -18.55
CA ALA A 473 35.54 10.34 -18.42
C ALA A 473 34.71 9.14 -18.85
N PHE A 474 34.31 8.30 -17.92
CA PHE A 474 33.46 7.12 -18.14
C PHE A 474 31.99 7.41 -17.79
N ILE A 475 31.12 7.32 -18.78
CA ILE A 475 29.73 7.77 -18.66
C ILE A 475 28.84 6.63 -19.11
N GLY A 476 27.93 6.19 -18.26
CA GLY A 476 27.00 5.13 -18.57
C GLY A 476 25.56 5.41 -18.10
N GLY A 477 24.60 4.88 -18.82
CA GLY A 477 23.18 5.05 -18.46
C GLY A 477 22.84 4.50 -17.06
N ILE A 478 23.57 3.48 -16.62
CA ILE A 478 23.42 2.85 -15.30
C ILE A 478 24.67 3.10 -14.44
N ALA A 479 25.86 2.85 -14.94
CA ALA A 479 27.09 3.01 -14.17
C ALA A 479 28.20 3.66 -15.00
N GLY A 480 28.99 4.55 -14.37
CA GLY A 480 30.14 5.17 -15.00
C GLY A 480 31.24 4.14 -15.22
N ALA A 481 31.75 3.51 -14.16
CA ALA A 481 32.76 2.44 -14.25
C ALA A 481 32.44 1.28 -13.29
N MET A 482 32.65 0.06 -13.77
CA MET A 482 32.44 -1.16 -12.99
C MET A 482 33.67 -2.07 -13.08
N LYS A 483 34.15 -2.54 -11.90
CA LYS A 483 35.32 -3.42 -11.83
C LYS A 483 34.99 -4.68 -11.02
N ASN A 484 35.30 -5.86 -11.63
CA ASN A 484 35.07 -7.18 -11.01
C ASN A 484 33.62 -7.31 -10.47
N SER A 485 32.65 -6.84 -11.20
CA SER A 485 31.28 -6.60 -10.74
C SER A 485 30.25 -7.35 -11.60
N THR A 486 28.98 -7.25 -11.24
CA THR A 486 27.88 -7.79 -12.03
C THR A 486 26.82 -6.71 -12.22
N VAL A 487 26.37 -6.53 -13.44
CA VAL A 487 25.23 -5.68 -13.81
C VAL A 487 24.20 -6.57 -14.50
N GLN A 488 23.03 -6.69 -13.91
CA GLN A 488 22.02 -7.65 -14.35
C GLN A 488 20.60 -7.04 -14.27
N ASN A 489 19.80 -7.32 -15.31
CA ASN A 489 18.44 -6.80 -15.45
C ASN A 489 18.42 -5.26 -15.35
N ALA A 490 19.16 -4.62 -16.21
CA ALA A 490 19.38 -3.18 -16.22
C ALA A 490 18.58 -2.51 -17.34
N LEU A 491 17.80 -1.47 -16.99
CA LEU A 491 16.99 -0.71 -17.94
C LEU A 491 17.44 0.76 -17.96
N HIS A 492 17.77 1.28 -19.13
CA HIS A 492 18.03 2.71 -19.34
C HIS A 492 17.07 3.29 -20.37
N THR A 493 16.20 4.20 -19.95
CA THR A 493 15.18 4.84 -20.80
C THR A 493 15.41 6.33 -20.99
N GLY A 494 16.37 6.91 -20.24
CA GLY A 494 16.73 8.31 -20.31
C GLY A 494 17.70 8.64 -21.46
N THR A 495 18.55 9.63 -21.25
CA THR A 495 19.58 10.03 -22.20
C THR A 495 20.96 10.01 -21.56
N VAL A 496 21.98 9.64 -22.34
CA VAL A 496 23.39 9.72 -21.96
C VAL A 496 24.13 10.62 -22.94
N ALA A 497 24.73 11.67 -22.43
CA ALA A 497 25.49 12.60 -23.27
C ALA A 497 26.84 12.90 -22.65
N ARG A 498 27.90 12.89 -23.50
CA ARG A 498 29.19 13.48 -23.18
C ARG A 498 29.26 14.89 -23.79
N GLY A 499 29.46 15.90 -22.93
CA GLY A 499 29.80 17.26 -23.39
C GLY A 499 31.26 17.38 -23.68
N GLY A 500 31.65 18.40 -24.48
CA GLY A 500 33.01 18.64 -24.90
C GLY A 500 33.28 18.26 -26.35
N LEU A 501 34.36 18.81 -26.94
CA LEU A 501 34.82 18.44 -28.29
C LEU A 501 35.76 17.23 -28.14
N PRO A 502 35.41 16.06 -28.68
CA PRO A 502 36.35 14.93 -28.67
C PRO A 502 37.61 15.27 -29.48
N SER A 503 38.78 15.01 -28.92
CA SER A 503 39.99 14.91 -29.71
C SER A 503 39.90 13.66 -30.61
N GLN A 504 40.50 13.67 -31.80
CA GLN A 504 40.36 12.59 -32.80
C GLN A 504 40.88 11.21 -32.34
N ASP A 505 41.55 11.13 -31.18
CA ASP A 505 42.20 9.92 -30.66
C ASP A 505 41.57 9.41 -29.34
N GLU A 506 40.39 9.91 -28.91
CA GLU A 506 39.78 9.49 -27.63
C GLU A 506 38.98 8.20 -27.77
N ALA A 507 39.30 7.25 -26.90
CA ALA A 507 38.53 5.99 -26.75
C ALA A 507 37.07 6.26 -26.46
N GLN A 508 36.19 5.40 -26.97
CA GLN A 508 34.76 5.46 -26.64
C GLN A 508 34.55 5.11 -25.15
N THR A 509 34.21 6.09 -24.36
CA THR A 509 34.03 5.94 -22.91
C THR A 509 32.56 6.16 -22.47
N VAL A 510 31.67 6.15 -23.47
CA VAL A 510 30.21 6.33 -23.24
C VAL A 510 29.48 5.05 -23.59
N GLY A 511 28.75 4.50 -22.63
CA GLY A 511 27.94 3.30 -22.81
C GLY A 511 26.47 3.52 -22.52
N GLY A 512 25.61 2.79 -23.21
CA GLY A 512 24.15 2.79 -22.92
C GLY A 512 23.84 2.30 -21.52
N ILE A 513 24.68 1.42 -20.99
CA ILE A 513 24.56 0.85 -19.65
C ILE A 513 25.77 1.21 -18.79
N VAL A 514 26.98 0.86 -19.20
CA VAL A 514 28.21 1.09 -18.42
C VAL A 514 29.22 1.85 -19.28
N GLY A 515 29.84 2.90 -18.74
CA GLY A 515 30.89 3.66 -19.43
C GLY A 515 32.15 2.82 -19.60
N GLN A 516 32.68 2.21 -18.52
CA GLN A 516 33.82 1.28 -18.54
C GLN A 516 33.51 0.04 -17.69
N ALA A 517 33.83 -1.13 -18.24
CA ALA A 517 33.71 -2.40 -17.51
C ALA A 517 35.05 -3.15 -17.55
N ASP A 518 35.58 -3.49 -16.39
CA ASP A 518 36.83 -4.24 -16.17
C ASP A 518 36.52 -5.52 -15.37
N GLY A 519 36.70 -6.71 -15.97
CA GLY A 519 36.39 -7.98 -15.34
C GLY A 519 34.93 -8.12 -14.88
N THR A 520 34.01 -7.44 -15.52
CA THR A 520 32.60 -7.27 -15.12
C THR A 520 31.70 -8.07 -16.04
N SER A 521 30.63 -8.68 -15.47
CA SER A 521 29.56 -9.28 -16.26
C SER A 521 28.40 -8.31 -16.42
N VAL A 522 27.97 -8.08 -17.64
CA VAL A 522 26.79 -7.28 -18.00
C VAL A 522 25.82 -8.18 -18.76
N SER A 523 24.63 -8.42 -18.20
CA SER A 523 23.63 -9.32 -18.79
C SER A 523 22.21 -8.77 -18.62
N HIS A 524 21.31 -9.12 -19.53
CA HIS A 524 19.92 -8.67 -19.54
C HIS A 524 19.84 -7.15 -19.39
N ALA A 525 20.55 -6.43 -20.25
CA ALA A 525 20.65 -4.98 -20.21
C ALA A 525 20.02 -4.37 -21.47
N VAL A 526 19.08 -3.43 -21.27
CA VAL A 526 18.33 -2.79 -22.36
C VAL A 526 18.44 -1.27 -22.23
N TRP A 527 18.76 -0.59 -23.33
CA TRP A 527 18.76 0.86 -23.38
C TRP A 527 18.04 1.40 -24.62
N LYS A 528 17.60 2.64 -24.52
CA LYS A 528 16.81 3.30 -25.57
C LYS A 528 17.67 3.65 -26.78
N ALA A 529 17.20 3.31 -27.96
CA ALA A 529 17.84 3.65 -29.23
C ALA A 529 17.96 5.17 -29.41
N GLY A 530 19.15 5.62 -29.84
CA GLY A 530 19.44 7.04 -30.07
C GLY A 530 19.52 7.87 -28.78
N SER A 531 19.53 7.26 -27.61
CA SER A 531 19.64 7.97 -26.33
C SER A 531 21.08 8.30 -25.93
N VAL A 532 22.05 7.69 -26.57
CA VAL A 532 23.46 7.82 -26.23
C VAL A 532 24.20 8.69 -27.28
N THR A 533 24.85 9.75 -26.81
CA THR A 533 25.55 10.68 -27.68
C THR A 533 26.96 11.02 -27.15
N GLN A 534 27.93 11.09 -28.04
CA GLN A 534 29.30 11.50 -27.70
C GLN A 534 29.71 12.72 -28.53
N GLY A 535 29.51 13.91 -27.97
CA GLY A 535 29.89 15.18 -28.61
C GLY A 535 29.32 15.33 -30.02
N CYS A 536 30.14 15.85 -30.92
CA CYS A 536 29.81 16.03 -32.34
C CYS A 536 30.39 14.93 -33.26
N SER A 537 30.73 13.75 -32.72
CA SER A 537 31.33 12.66 -33.50
C SER A 537 30.29 11.99 -34.42
N PRO A 538 30.41 12.13 -35.74
CA PRO A 538 29.46 11.50 -36.68
C PRO A 538 29.66 9.99 -36.82
N THR A 539 30.73 9.42 -36.27
CA THR A 539 31.10 8.00 -36.35
C THR A 539 30.91 7.25 -35.05
N PHE A 540 30.33 7.88 -34.05
CA PHE A 540 30.04 7.22 -32.75
C PHE A 540 28.99 6.12 -32.92
N ILE A 541 29.34 4.90 -32.50
CA ILE A 541 28.43 3.77 -32.41
C ILE A 541 28.19 3.49 -30.91
N ALA A 542 26.97 3.53 -30.50
CA ALA A 542 26.57 3.25 -29.11
C ALA A 542 26.64 1.74 -28.82
N HIS A 543 27.21 1.38 -27.67
CA HIS A 543 27.31 0.04 -27.16
C HIS A 543 26.73 0.01 -25.74
N ALA A 544 26.32 -1.17 -25.23
CA ALA A 544 25.95 -1.34 -23.84
C ALA A 544 27.08 -0.92 -22.91
N VAL A 545 28.33 -1.27 -23.28
CA VAL A 545 29.55 -0.89 -22.57
C VAL A 545 30.43 -0.07 -23.47
N GLY A 546 30.79 1.13 -23.06
CA GLY A 546 31.63 2.02 -23.84
C GLY A 546 33.07 1.51 -23.96
N GLU A 547 33.72 1.15 -22.86
CA GLU A 547 35.05 0.56 -22.82
C GLU A 547 35.06 -0.78 -22.10
N VAL A 548 35.54 -1.81 -22.79
CA VAL A 548 35.61 -3.18 -22.28
C VAL A 548 37.05 -3.53 -21.95
N GLN A 549 37.34 -3.91 -20.70
CA GLN A 549 38.66 -4.34 -20.26
C GLN A 549 38.60 -5.72 -19.60
N ASN A 550 39.69 -6.45 -19.60
CA ASN A 550 39.93 -7.73 -18.95
C ASN A 550 38.69 -8.64 -19.01
N ASN A 551 38.66 -9.81 -19.14
CA ASN A 551 37.59 -10.82 -19.13
C ASN A 551 36.16 -10.33 -18.85
N THR A 552 35.77 -9.13 -19.32
CA THR A 552 34.42 -8.58 -19.24
C THR A 552 33.50 -9.35 -20.19
N ALA A 553 32.40 -9.87 -19.67
CA ALA A 553 31.37 -10.50 -20.47
C ALA A 553 30.18 -9.53 -20.65
N VAL A 554 29.82 -9.28 -21.91
CA VAL A 554 28.65 -8.48 -22.27
C VAL A 554 27.72 -9.37 -23.06
N GLU A 555 26.57 -9.67 -22.44
CA GLU A 555 25.48 -10.41 -23.08
C GLU A 555 24.42 -9.37 -23.51
N ASP A 556 23.99 -9.45 -24.75
CA ASP A 556 22.94 -8.60 -25.32
C ASP A 556 23.35 -7.11 -25.48
N ASP A 557 24.24 -6.87 -26.42
CA ASP A 557 24.68 -5.50 -26.77
C ASP A 557 23.75 -4.88 -27.84
N ALA A 558 22.46 -4.78 -27.55
CA ALA A 558 21.53 -4.21 -28.52
C ALA A 558 20.64 -3.11 -27.91
N GLU A 559 20.72 -1.92 -28.53
CA GLU A 559 19.75 -0.88 -28.24
C GLU A 559 18.33 -1.28 -28.73
N ARG A 560 17.32 -0.73 -28.11
CA ARG A 560 15.90 -0.99 -28.45
C ARG A 560 15.18 0.31 -28.73
N SER A 561 14.30 0.29 -29.73
CA SER A 561 13.35 1.40 -29.94
C SER A 561 12.43 1.56 -28.73
N GLU A 562 11.93 2.78 -28.51
CA GLU A 562 10.96 3.02 -27.45
C GLU A 562 9.71 2.12 -27.57
N ALA A 563 9.30 1.84 -28.80
CA ALA A 563 8.17 0.94 -29.06
C ALA A 563 8.49 -0.52 -28.67
N ASP A 564 9.72 -0.98 -28.93
CA ASP A 564 10.13 -2.33 -28.53
C ASP A 564 10.36 -2.44 -27.02
N MET A 565 10.85 -1.41 -26.38
CA MET A 565 10.98 -1.38 -24.91
C MET A 565 9.65 -1.49 -24.16
N LYS A 566 8.54 -1.18 -24.84
CA LYS A 566 7.18 -1.35 -24.28
C LYS A 566 6.57 -2.72 -24.54
N LYS A 567 7.28 -3.63 -25.23
CA LYS A 567 6.83 -4.98 -25.52
C LYS A 567 7.38 -5.98 -24.51
N ALA A 568 6.52 -6.78 -23.92
CA ALA A 568 6.93 -7.85 -23.02
C ALA A 568 7.87 -8.87 -23.70
N ALA A 569 7.71 -9.06 -25.01
CA ALA A 569 8.54 -9.95 -25.82
C ALA A 569 10.04 -9.55 -25.82
N THR A 570 10.37 -8.28 -25.55
CA THR A 570 11.75 -7.80 -25.42
C THR A 570 12.47 -8.37 -24.21
N TYR A 571 11.75 -8.85 -23.21
CA TYR A 571 12.27 -9.25 -21.89
C TYR A 571 12.07 -10.73 -21.57
N THR A 572 11.83 -11.57 -22.58
CA THR A 572 11.56 -13.01 -22.40
C THR A 572 12.73 -13.77 -21.79
N ASP A 573 13.95 -13.26 -21.98
CA ASP A 573 15.18 -13.84 -21.45
C ASP A 573 15.54 -13.35 -20.05
N TRP A 574 14.79 -12.36 -19.52
CA TRP A 574 14.95 -11.91 -18.15
C TRP A 574 14.32 -12.94 -17.21
N LYS A 575 15.15 -13.85 -16.72
CA LYS A 575 14.77 -14.99 -15.87
C LYS A 575 15.64 -15.06 -14.64
N ASP A 576 15.06 -15.64 -13.58
CA ASP A 576 15.82 -16.02 -12.40
C ASP A 576 16.64 -17.31 -12.62
N GLU A 577 17.41 -17.72 -11.64
CA GLU A 577 18.22 -18.94 -11.69
C GLU A 577 17.38 -20.24 -11.84
N ASN A 578 16.09 -20.20 -11.56
CA ASN A 578 15.14 -21.28 -11.70
C ASN A 578 14.40 -21.25 -13.05
N GLY A 579 14.69 -20.26 -13.90
CA GLY A 579 14.06 -20.05 -15.20
C GLY A 579 12.70 -19.36 -15.14
N ASN A 580 12.28 -18.80 -13.99
CA ASN A 580 11.06 -18.02 -13.87
C ASN A 580 11.24 -16.63 -14.48
N ALA A 581 10.21 -16.14 -15.16
CA ALA A 581 10.22 -14.80 -15.72
C ALA A 581 10.32 -13.73 -14.62
N LEU A 582 11.18 -12.75 -14.83
CA LEU A 582 11.35 -11.60 -13.93
C LEU A 582 10.42 -10.43 -14.27
N VAL A 583 9.84 -10.42 -15.47
CA VAL A 583 8.91 -9.39 -15.96
C VAL A 583 7.53 -10.00 -16.12
N ALA A 584 6.56 -9.49 -15.36
CA ALA A 584 5.17 -9.94 -15.43
C ALA A 584 4.32 -9.00 -16.28
N THR A 585 3.45 -9.59 -17.10
CA THR A 585 2.40 -8.88 -17.86
C THR A 585 1.08 -8.80 -17.09
N GLU A 586 0.93 -9.57 -16.02
CA GLU A 586 -0.23 -9.58 -15.13
C GLU A 586 0.18 -9.17 -13.72
N GLY A 587 -0.70 -8.49 -13.01
CA GLY A 587 -0.47 -8.04 -11.65
C GLY A 587 -0.54 -9.17 -10.62
N GLY A 588 0.03 -8.91 -9.45
CA GLY A 588 -0.01 -9.83 -8.31
C GLY A 588 0.96 -11.02 -8.39
N LYS A 589 1.86 -11.06 -9.37
CA LYS A 589 2.77 -12.20 -9.59
C LYS A 589 4.00 -12.21 -8.68
N GLY A 590 4.26 -11.13 -7.95
CA GLY A 590 5.43 -11.02 -7.06
C GLY A 590 6.78 -10.95 -7.79
N THR A 591 6.79 -10.64 -9.08
CA THR A 591 8.02 -10.49 -9.88
C THR A 591 8.68 -9.13 -9.64
N PRO A 592 10.01 -9.00 -9.84
CA PRO A 592 10.70 -7.72 -9.70
C PRO A 592 10.19 -6.62 -10.63
N TRP A 593 9.70 -7.00 -11.80
CA TRP A 593 9.27 -6.08 -12.84
C TRP A 593 7.83 -6.33 -13.28
N ARG A 594 7.12 -5.26 -13.52
CA ARG A 594 5.77 -5.24 -14.11
C ARG A 594 5.80 -4.46 -15.42
N ILE A 595 5.23 -5.03 -16.47
CA ILE A 595 5.03 -4.35 -17.75
C ILE A 595 3.55 -4.37 -18.13
N TYR A 596 3.02 -3.26 -18.57
CA TYR A 596 1.75 -3.19 -19.28
C TYR A 596 2.08 -3.24 -20.77
N ASP A 597 1.94 -4.41 -21.36
CA ASP A 597 2.42 -4.72 -22.71
C ASP A 597 1.89 -3.73 -23.76
N GLY A 598 2.81 -3.15 -24.52
CA GLY A 598 2.51 -2.09 -25.49
C GLY A 598 2.23 -0.71 -24.89
N LYS A 599 2.21 -0.54 -23.55
CA LYS A 599 1.88 0.73 -22.86
C LYS A 599 3.08 1.32 -22.14
N THR A 600 3.73 0.54 -21.30
CA THR A 600 4.84 1.00 -20.47
C THR A 600 6.10 0.20 -20.75
N THR A 601 7.25 0.74 -20.42
CA THR A 601 8.45 -0.04 -20.17
C THR A 601 8.28 -0.85 -18.87
N PRO A 602 9.11 -1.87 -18.61
CA PRO A 602 9.11 -2.54 -17.30
C PRO A 602 9.35 -1.56 -16.16
N MET A 603 8.59 -1.71 -15.12
CA MET A 603 8.62 -0.89 -13.92
C MET A 603 8.90 -1.77 -12.71
N LEU A 604 9.65 -1.26 -11.74
CA LEU A 604 10.01 -1.99 -10.53
C LEU A 604 8.80 -2.13 -9.60
N THR A 605 8.32 -3.35 -9.39
CA THR A 605 7.17 -3.62 -8.51
C THR A 605 7.42 -3.19 -7.06
N ALA A 606 8.67 -3.23 -6.61
CA ALA A 606 9.07 -2.79 -5.28
C ALA A 606 8.86 -1.29 -5.01
N LEU A 607 8.67 -0.48 -6.05
CA LEU A 607 8.42 0.96 -5.96
C LEU A 607 6.94 1.33 -6.18
N MET A 608 6.11 0.35 -6.53
CA MET A 608 4.68 0.54 -6.72
C MET A 608 3.94 0.60 -5.38
N LYS A 609 2.76 1.22 -5.37
CA LYS A 609 1.87 1.33 -4.20
C LYS A 609 1.28 -0.01 -3.73
N GLY A 610 1.58 -1.10 -4.42
CA GLY A 610 1.01 -2.41 -4.17
C GLY A 610 0.04 -2.85 -5.26
N THR A 611 -0.62 -3.97 -5.03
CA THR A 611 -1.57 -4.54 -5.99
C THR A 611 -2.94 -3.89 -5.85
N LYS A 612 -3.64 -3.66 -6.98
CA LYS A 612 -4.99 -3.10 -6.98
C LYS A 612 -5.89 -3.80 -7.99
N ARG A 613 -7.07 -4.25 -7.54
CA ARG A 613 -8.12 -4.70 -8.44
C ARG A 613 -8.83 -3.50 -9.08
N LEU A 614 -9.26 -3.68 -10.32
CA LEU A 614 -9.97 -2.64 -11.06
C LEU A 614 -11.48 -2.71 -10.75
N GLU A 615 -11.83 -2.39 -9.50
CA GLU A 615 -13.22 -2.35 -9.04
C GLU A 615 -13.51 -1.06 -8.26
N LYS A 616 -14.72 -0.57 -8.41
CA LYS A 616 -15.27 0.49 -7.55
C LYS A 616 -16.78 0.36 -7.41
N THR A 617 -17.35 0.94 -6.36
CA THR A 617 -18.79 1.17 -6.26
C THR A 617 -19.18 2.42 -7.07
N TYR A 618 -20.36 2.42 -7.65
CA TYR A 618 -20.89 3.56 -8.40
C TYR A 618 -20.90 4.84 -7.56
N ASP A 619 -20.28 5.89 -8.09
CA ASP A 619 -20.13 7.22 -7.47
C ASP A 619 -20.51 8.38 -8.42
N GLY A 620 -21.08 8.06 -9.58
CA GLY A 620 -21.42 9.04 -10.62
C GLY A 620 -20.26 9.49 -11.48
N LYS A 621 -19.03 9.05 -11.20
CA LYS A 621 -17.81 9.40 -11.92
C LYS A 621 -17.33 8.26 -12.81
N THR A 622 -16.53 8.58 -13.82
CA THR A 622 -15.87 7.57 -14.66
C THR A 622 -14.91 6.70 -13.82
N PHE A 623 -14.65 5.48 -14.29
CA PHE A 623 -13.68 4.62 -13.63
C PHE A 623 -12.29 5.30 -13.67
N GLY A 624 -11.56 5.28 -12.53
CA GLY A 624 -10.24 5.93 -12.42
C GLY A 624 -10.28 7.45 -12.23
N ASP A 625 -11.44 8.11 -12.31
CA ASP A 625 -11.53 9.56 -12.05
C ASP A 625 -11.13 9.86 -10.60
N GLY A 626 -10.16 10.79 -10.45
CA GLY A 626 -9.56 11.16 -9.16
C GLY A 626 -8.35 10.31 -8.74
N ASP A 627 -7.96 9.28 -9.50
CA ASP A 627 -6.74 8.52 -9.27
C ASP A 627 -5.72 8.74 -10.40
N ALA A 628 -4.75 9.61 -10.17
CA ALA A 628 -3.76 10.01 -11.17
C ALA A 628 -2.88 8.84 -11.68
N HIS A 629 -2.89 7.69 -10.97
CA HIS A 629 -2.10 6.52 -11.33
C HIS A 629 -2.88 5.46 -12.12
N ILE A 630 -4.18 5.65 -12.34
CA ILE A 630 -4.97 4.80 -13.23
C ILE A 630 -5.08 5.51 -14.58
N LEU A 631 -4.36 5.01 -15.55
CA LEU A 631 -4.25 5.56 -16.89
C LEU A 631 -5.03 4.68 -17.88
N SER A 632 -5.57 5.28 -18.94
CA SER A 632 -6.28 4.54 -19.99
C SER A 632 -6.14 5.25 -21.33
N ASP A 633 -6.01 4.46 -22.39
CA ASP A 633 -5.99 4.99 -23.77
C ASP A 633 -7.35 5.43 -24.27
N THR A 634 -8.41 4.96 -23.64
CA THR A 634 -9.80 5.24 -24.02
C THR A 634 -10.58 5.78 -22.83
N PRO A 635 -11.59 6.62 -23.06
CA PRO A 635 -12.48 7.05 -21.99
C PRO A 635 -13.12 5.85 -21.28
N LEU A 636 -13.03 5.84 -19.95
CA LEU A 636 -13.63 4.79 -19.15
C LEU A 636 -15.09 5.12 -18.82
N GLU A 637 -15.89 4.09 -18.65
CA GLU A 637 -17.33 4.23 -18.38
C GLU A 637 -17.60 4.65 -16.92
N LYS A 638 -18.75 5.27 -16.69
CA LYS A 638 -19.21 5.63 -15.34
C LYS A 638 -20.29 4.71 -14.78
N ASN A 639 -21.06 4.04 -15.67
CA ASN A 639 -22.22 3.25 -15.25
C ASN A 639 -21.83 1.85 -14.79
N VAL A 640 -22.64 1.27 -13.95
CA VAL A 640 -22.51 -0.10 -13.43
C VAL A 640 -22.31 -1.12 -14.57
N GLY A 641 -21.41 -2.05 -14.32
CA GLY A 641 -21.10 -3.13 -15.29
C GLY A 641 -19.66 -3.61 -15.17
N THR A 642 -19.36 -4.71 -15.82
CA THR A 642 -18.02 -5.27 -15.98
C THR A 642 -17.59 -5.11 -17.44
N ARG A 643 -16.36 -4.63 -17.65
CA ARG A 643 -15.83 -4.28 -18.97
C ARG A 643 -14.38 -4.72 -19.09
N ASP A 644 -13.90 -4.86 -20.32
CA ASP A 644 -12.51 -5.16 -20.61
C ASP A 644 -11.57 -4.05 -20.08
N ALA A 645 -10.46 -4.47 -19.47
CA ALA A 645 -9.43 -3.59 -18.88
C ALA A 645 -8.14 -3.55 -19.70
N SER A 646 -8.09 -4.12 -20.90
CA SER A 646 -6.86 -4.24 -21.70
C SER A 646 -6.21 -2.90 -22.04
N GLY A 647 -6.97 -1.79 -21.99
CA GLY A 647 -6.48 -0.42 -22.21
C GLY A 647 -6.09 0.32 -20.93
N ILE A 648 -6.24 -0.30 -19.75
CA ILE A 648 -5.94 0.33 -18.47
C ILE A 648 -4.54 -0.07 -18.01
N TYR A 649 -3.76 0.91 -17.56
CA TYR A 649 -2.41 0.72 -17.08
C TYR A 649 -2.09 1.70 -15.93
N SER A 650 -0.93 1.52 -15.31
CA SER A 650 -0.46 2.38 -14.24
C SER A 650 0.94 2.91 -14.54
N ASP A 651 1.36 3.94 -13.85
CA ASP A 651 2.72 4.48 -13.92
C ASP A 651 3.68 3.78 -12.94
N ALA A 652 4.94 4.20 -12.94
CA ALA A 652 6.02 3.57 -12.16
C ALA A 652 5.82 3.63 -10.63
N PHE A 653 5.05 4.60 -10.15
CA PHE A 653 4.74 4.78 -8.73
C PHE A 653 3.27 4.53 -8.42
N GLY A 654 2.54 3.98 -9.37
CA GLY A 654 1.14 3.63 -9.23
C GLY A 654 0.95 2.21 -8.71
N TYR A 655 0.06 1.48 -9.34
CA TYR A 655 -0.37 0.16 -8.85
C TYR A 655 0.06 -0.98 -9.77
N ASP A 656 0.34 -2.13 -9.19
CA ASP A 656 0.36 -3.39 -9.90
C ASP A 656 -1.09 -3.87 -10.09
N LEU A 657 -1.70 -3.50 -11.22
CA LEU A 657 -3.12 -3.73 -11.49
C LEU A 657 -3.40 -5.20 -11.77
N ILE A 658 -4.45 -5.75 -11.14
CA ILE A 658 -4.87 -7.15 -11.25
C ILE A 658 -6.20 -7.25 -12.01
N GLY A 659 -6.29 -8.24 -12.91
CA GLY A 659 -7.50 -8.61 -13.64
C GLY A 659 -7.55 -8.07 -15.07
N SER A 660 -8.24 -8.82 -15.94
CA SER A 660 -8.48 -8.47 -17.34
C SER A 660 -9.74 -7.62 -17.55
N THR A 661 -10.50 -7.38 -16.49
CA THR A 661 -11.72 -6.56 -16.53
C THR A 661 -11.71 -5.52 -15.42
N TYR A 662 -12.40 -4.38 -15.66
CA TYR A 662 -12.77 -3.45 -14.60
C TYR A 662 -14.27 -3.52 -14.33
N ARG A 663 -14.65 -3.30 -13.08
CA ARG A 663 -16.03 -3.40 -12.62
C ARG A 663 -16.47 -2.17 -11.86
N ILE A 664 -17.66 -1.68 -12.19
CA ILE A 664 -18.38 -0.73 -11.37
C ILE A 664 -19.57 -1.46 -10.76
N ALA A 665 -19.56 -1.63 -9.45
CA ALA A 665 -20.62 -2.29 -8.71
C ALA A 665 -21.79 -1.31 -8.42
N PRO A 666 -23.03 -1.79 -8.33
CA PRO A 666 -24.17 -0.93 -7.98
C PRO A 666 -23.98 -0.30 -6.58
N ARG A 667 -24.38 0.97 -6.46
CA ARG A 667 -24.43 1.65 -5.18
C ARG A 667 -25.65 1.21 -4.39
N VAL A 668 -25.45 0.81 -3.14
CA VAL A 668 -26.53 0.31 -2.28
C VAL A 668 -27.31 1.49 -1.69
N LEU A 669 -28.63 1.49 -1.89
CA LEU A 669 -29.54 2.48 -1.33
C LEU A 669 -30.29 1.91 -0.11
N THR A 670 -30.45 2.74 0.89
CA THR A 670 -31.30 2.50 2.05
C THR A 670 -32.50 3.45 2.04
N MET A 671 -33.47 3.17 2.87
CA MET A 671 -34.67 4.02 2.96
C MET A 671 -34.94 4.44 4.40
N SER A 672 -35.55 5.64 4.51
CA SER A 672 -36.06 6.18 5.77
C SER A 672 -37.39 6.89 5.54
N GLY A 673 -38.13 7.17 6.64
CA GLY A 673 -39.36 7.94 6.57
C GLY A 673 -40.49 7.25 5.79
N VAL A 674 -40.59 5.91 5.86
CA VAL A 674 -41.67 5.17 5.21
C VAL A 674 -43.04 5.65 5.73
N ALA A 675 -43.88 6.14 4.82
CA ALA A 675 -45.18 6.69 5.15
C ALA A 675 -46.10 5.65 5.78
N SER A 676 -46.93 6.08 6.74
CA SER A 676 -47.94 5.24 7.34
C SER A 676 -49.18 5.10 6.44
N GLN A 677 -49.86 3.97 6.52
CA GLN A 677 -51.07 3.75 5.74
C GLN A 677 -52.24 3.29 6.65
N THR A 678 -53.42 3.78 6.36
CA THR A 678 -54.65 3.41 7.10
C THR A 678 -55.73 2.94 6.16
N LYS A 679 -56.52 1.96 6.56
CA LYS A 679 -57.79 1.60 5.89
C LYS A 679 -58.88 1.23 6.88
N THR A 680 -60.13 1.23 6.38
CA THR A 680 -61.25 0.67 7.13
C THR A 680 -61.26 -0.87 6.95
N TYR A 681 -61.64 -1.59 7.98
CA TYR A 681 -61.75 -3.06 7.97
C TYR A 681 -62.65 -3.54 6.81
N ASP A 682 -62.05 -4.41 5.96
CA ASP A 682 -62.68 -5.01 4.78
C ASP A 682 -62.48 -6.54 4.69
N GLY A 683 -61.93 -7.12 5.76
CA GLY A 683 -61.75 -8.58 5.89
C GLY A 683 -60.47 -9.14 5.20
N ASN A 684 -59.61 -8.31 4.61
CA ASN A 684 -58.38 -8.74 3.93
C ASN A 684 -57.16 -7.94 4.38
N THR A 685 -55.99 -8.37 3.97
CA THR A 685 -54.69 -7.73 4.26
C THR A 685 -54.24 -6.77 3.16
N ASN A 686 -54.97 -6.59 2.08
CA ASN A 686 -54.53 -5.77 0.97
C ASN A 686 -54.28 -4.33 1.41
N ALA A 687 -53.16 -3.80 0.98
CA ALA A 687 -52.77 -2.42 1.15
C ALA A 687 -52.58 -1.75 -0.23
N ASP A 688 -52.69 -0.45 -0.28
CA ASP A 688 -52.50 0.30 -1.52
C ASP A 688 -51.01 0.63 -1.75
N ALA A 689 -50.41 -0.06 -2.70
CA ALA A 689 -49.01 0.15 -3.07
C ALA A 689 -48.72 1.57 -3.58
N THR A 690 -49.73 2.27 -4.13
CA THR A 690 -49.53 3.65 -4.66
C THR A 690 -49.35 4.69 -3.56
N GLN A 691 -49.70 4.37 -2.32
CA GLN A 691 -49.49 5.24 -1.18
C GLN A 691 -48.10 5.09 -0.56
N PHE A 692 -47.25 4.24 -1.14
CA PHE A 692 -45.87 4.13 -0.70
C PHE A 692 -45.13 5.44 -0.92
N SER A 693 -44.47 5.92 0.12
CA SER A 693 -43.55 7.06 0.07
C SER A 693 -42.44 6.83 1.09
N ALA A 694 -41.21 7.04 0.69
CA ALA A 694 -40.02 6.96 1.53
C ALA A 694 -38.90 7.81 0.94
N THR A 695 -37.95 8.22 1.76
CA THR A 695 -36.74 8.89 1.29
C THR A 695 -35.65 7.87 1.00
N LEU A 696 -35.11 7.88 -0.22
CA LEU A 696 -33.90 7.12 -0.56
C LEU A 696 -32.69 7.81 0.01
N ASN A 697 -31.85 7.06 0.71
CA ASN A 697 -30.58 7.52 1.25
C ASN A 697 -29.45 6.94 0.43
N ASN A 698 -28.29 7.63 0.40
CA ASN A 698 -27.08 7.22 -0.29
C ASN A 698 -27.16 7.30 -1.83
N VAL A 699 -28.08 8.08 -2.36
CA VAL A 699 -28.06 8.44 -3.79
C VAL A 699 -26.86 9.35 -4.06
N VAL A 700 -26.26 9.25 -5.22
CA VAL A 700 -25.17 10.16 -5.65
C VAL A 700 -25.73 11.57 -5.76
N THR A 701 -25.05 12.54 -5.15
CA THR A 701 -25.47 13.94 -5.16
C THR A 701 -25.70 14.45 -6.58
N GLY A 702 -26.90 15.01 -6.83
CA GLY A 702 -27.33 15.49 -8.15
C GLY A 702 -28.04 14.42 -9.00
N GLU A 703 -28.18 13.18 -8.50
CA GLU A 703 -28.92 12.10 -9.18
C GLU A 703 -30.26 11.75 -8.51
N GLU A 704 -30.69 12.52 -7.52
CA GLU A 704 -31.90 12.25 -6.72
C GLU A 704 -33.18 12.16 -7.59
N SER A 705 -33.20 12.83 -8.72
CA SER A 705 -34.34 12.78 -9.68
C SER A 705 -34.25 11.63 -10.68
N LEU A 706 -33.09 10.92 -10.74
CA LEU A 706 -32.83 9.86 -11.72
C LEU A 706 -33.19 8.47 -11.20
N VAL A 707 -33.42 8.34 -9.89
CA VAL A 707 -33.75 7.06 -9.24
C VAL A 707 -34.87 7.23 -8.21
N THR A 708 -35.87 6.39 -8.26
CA THR A 708 -36.98 6.35 -7.31
C THR A 708 -37.26 4.91 -6.88
N ALA A 709 -37.71 4.71 -5.64
CA ALA A 709 -38.23 3.44 -5.18
C ALA A 709 -39.75 3.43 -5.33
N THR A 710 -40.27 2.37 -5.92
CA THR A 710 -41.72 2.15 -6.08
C THR A 710 -42.13 0.85 -5.42
N ALA A 711 -43.30 0.83 -4.79
CA ALA A 711 -43.84 -0.40 -4.26
C ALA A 711 -44.51 -1.20 -5.39
N THR A 712 -44.08 -2.45 -5.58
CA THR A 712 -44.66 -3.43 -6.52
C THR A 712 -45.76 -4.25 -5.88
N GLY A 713 -45.87 -4.20 -4.54
CA GLY A 713 -46.90 -4.83 -3.76
C GLY A 713 -46.95 -4.28 -2.33
N ALA A 714 -48.12 -4.36 -1.69
CA ALA A 714 -48.30 -3.91 -0.32
C ALA A 714 -49.31 -4.79 0.40
N ALA A 715 -49.02 -5.12 1.65
CA ALA A 715 -49.95 -5.89 2.49
C ALA A 715 -49.81 -5.52 3.99
N TYR A 716 -50.93 -5.39 4.67
CA TYR A 716 -50.91 -5.32 6.13
C TYR A 716 -50.38 -6.62 6.73
N ASN A 717 -49.71 -6.54 7.86
CA ASN A 717 -49.22 -7.71 8.60
C ASN A 717 -50.34 -8.57 9.21
N SER A 718 -51.58 -8.03 9.34
CA SER A 718 -52.78 -8.72 9.78
C SER A 718 -54.01 -8.08 9.13
N LYS A 719 -55.08 -8.87 8.95
CA LYS A 719 -56.39 -8.33 8.58
C LYS A 719 -57.20 -7.76 9.76
N ASP A 720 -56.78 -8.08 10.99
CA ASP A 720 -57.58 -7.80 12.17
C ASP A 720 -57.18 -6.44 12.78
N VAL A 721 -58.19 -5.64 13.13
CA VAL A 721 -58.06 -4.29 13.69
C VAL A 721 -57.11 -4.23 14.89
N ALA A 722 -57.09 -5.24 15.76
CA ALA A 722 -56.31 -5.25 16.98
C ALA A 722 -54.80 -5.55 16.73
N THR A 723 -54.47 -6.20 15.63
CA THR A 723 -53.10 -6.70 15.35
C THR A 723 -52.46 -6.09 14.12
N ALA A 724 -53.24 -5.40 13.29
CA ALA A 724 -52.72 -4.68 12.13
C ALA A 724 -51.99 -3.41 12.58
N ASN A 725 -50.65 -3.45 12.61
CA ASN A 725 -49.81 -2.33 13.03
C ASN A 725 -48.68 -1.99 12.03
N LYS A 726 -48.56 -2.76 10.93
CA LYS A 726 -47.56 -2.58 9.94
C LYS A 726 -48.11 -2.84 8.55
N VAL A 727 -47.51 -2.18 7.54
CA VAL A 727 -47.64 -2.50 6.12
C VAL A 727 -46.29 -2.94 5.59
N ASN A 728 -46.23 -4.12 4.96
CA ASN A 728 -45.08 -4.64 4.27
C ASN A 728 -45.17 -4.25 2.80
N TYR A 729 -44.16 -3.58 2.27
CA TYR A 729 -44.06 -3.20 0.86
C TYR A 729 -42.98 -4.05 0.17
N ALA A 730 -43.28 -4.61 -0.99
CA ALA A 730 -42.30 -5.13 -1.91
C ALA A 730 -41.85 -4.00 -2.86
N LEU A 731 -40.55 -3.86 -3.12
CA LEU A 731 -39.99 -2.68 -3.75
C LEU A 731 -39.20 -3.01 -5.02
N ALA A 732 -39.20 -2.06 -5.95
CA ALA A 732 -38.31 -2.00 -7.08
C ALA A 732 -37.79 -0.58 -7.25
N LEU A 733 -36.57 -0.45 -7.82
CA LEU A 733 -36.05 0.83 -8.29
C LEU A 733 -36.55 1.12 -9.70
N SER A 734 -36.80 2.38 -9.98
CA SER A 734 -37.20 2.90 -11.29
C SER A 734 -36.50 4.23 -11.56
N GLY A 735 -36.52 4.67 -12.83
CA GLY A 735 -35.86 5.88 -13.32
C GLY A 735 -34.66 5.58 -14.20
N THR A 736 -34.15 6.58 -14.91
CA THR A 736 -33.05 6.43 -15.88
C THR A 736 -31.70 6.07 -15.25
N GLY A 737 -31.52 6.39 -13.96
CA GLY A 737 -30.32 6.04 -13.18
C GLY A 737 -30.45 4.74 -12.40
N ALA A 738 -31.65 4.10 -12.36
CA ALA A 738 -31.92 2.96 -11.49
C ALA A 738 -30.95 1.76 -11.65
N GLY A 739 -30.41 1.56 -12.87
CA GLY A 739 -29.44 0.50 -13.16
C GLY A 739 -28.09 0.67 -12.44
N ASN A 740 -27.80 1.86 -11.89
CA ASN A 740 -26.58 2.13 -11.15
C ASN A 740 -26.71 1.88 -9.65
N TYR A 741 -27.90 1.48 -9.20
CA TYR A 741 -28.21 1.31 -7.79
C TYR A 741 -28.83 -0.06 -7.50
N THR A 742 -28.75 -0.45 -6.26
CA THR A 742 -29.48 -1.61 -5.72
C THR A 742 -30.07 -1.24 -4.35
N LEU A 743 -31.17 -1.89 -3.97
CA LEU A 743 -31.74 -1.71 -2.64
C LEU A 743 -31.04 -2.60 -1.62
N ALA A 744 -30.76 -2.10 -0.43
CA ALA A 744 -30.27 -2.90 0.69
C ALA A 744 -31.28 -3.99 1.09
N ALA A 745 -32.57 -3.71 0.91
CA ALA A 745 -33.64 -4.67 1.10
C ALA A 745 -34.74 -4.42 0.05
N THR A 746 -35.21 -5.50 -0.57
CA THR A 746 -36.33 -5.47 -1.53
C THR A 746 -37.71 -5.41 -0.86
N THR A 747 -37.75 -5.40 0.45
CA THR A 747 -38.94 -5.22 1.26
C THR A 747 -38.68 -4.19 2.37
N VAL A 748 -39.70 -3.40 2.70
CA VAL A 748 -39.65 -2.45 3.82
C VAL A 748 -40.97 -2.45 4.58
N GLN A 749 -40.95 -2.09 5.85
CA GLN A 749 -42.11 -1.96 6.69
C GLN A 749 -42.41 -0.50 7.01
N GLY A 750 -43.66 -0.09 6.79
CA GLY A 750 -44.23 1.14 7.29
C GLY A 750 -45.23 0.89 8.44
N ALA A 751 -45.58 1.94 9.17
CA ALA A 751 -46.67 1.84 10.12
C ALA A 751 -48.02 1.62 9.37
N GLY A 752 -48.87 0.77 9.92
CA GLY A 752 -50.19 0.48 9.31
C GLY A 752 -51.29 0.38 10.34
N THR A 753 -52.49 0.86 10.03
CA THR A 753 -53.61 0.77 10.94
C THR A 753 -54.86 0.38 10.16
N ILE A 754 -55.63 -0.59 10.70
CA ILE A 754 -56.96 -0.90 10.22
C ILE A 754 -57.98 -0.39 11.25
N SER A 755 -58.84 0.52 10.84
CA SER A 755 -59.91 1.07 11.67
C SER A 755 -61.14 0.18 11.62
N ARG A 756 -61.91 0.23 12.68
CA ARG A 756 -63.16 -0.52 12.75
C ARG A 756 -64.12 -0.04 11.69
N ARG A 757 -64.81 -0.96 11.03
CA ARG A 757 -65.91 -0.64 10.15
C ARG A 757 -67.15 -0.36 10.98
N ALA A 758 -67.77 0.76 10.70
CA ALA A 758 -69.03 1.07 11.34
C ALA A 758 -70.16 0.16 10.79
N LEU A 759 -70.89 -0.41 11.65
CA LEU A 759 -72.03 -1.19 11.27
C LEU A 759 -73.29 -0.48 11.74
N THR A 760 -74.33 -0.52 10.91
CA THR A 760 -75.64 0.00 11.26
C THR A 760 -76.58 -1.13 11.40
N LEU A 761 -77.51 -0.94 12.32
CA LEU A 761 -78.65 -1.89 12.46
C LEU A 761 -79.60 -1.73 11.27
N GLY A 762 -79.86 -2.85 10.64
CA GLY A 762 -80.92 -2.93 9.66
C GLY A 762 -82.32 -2.92 10.30
N THR A 763 -83.24 -3.37 9.54
CA THR A 763 -84.64 -3.46 10.07
C THR A 763 -84.71 -4.42 11.27
N VAL A 764 -85.16 -3.93 12.40
CA VAL A 764 -85.43 -4.74 13.56
C VAL A 764 -86.69 -5.55 13.33
N ALA A 765 -86.63 -6.86 13.53
CA ALA A 765 -87.82 -7.68 13.39
C ALA A 765 -88.92 -7.30 14.45
N ALA A 766 -90.14 -7.19 13.96
CA ALA A 766 -91.22 -6.91 14.79
C ALA A 766 -91.49 -8.10 15.76
N GLN A 767 -91.74 -7.84 17.01
CA GLN A 767 -92.10 -8.85 18.01
C GLN A 767 -93.52 -8.73 18.32
N THR A 768 -94.20 -9.87 18.51
CA THR A 768 -95.53 -9.97 19.01
C THR A 768 -95.55 -10.80 20.31
N LYS A 769 -96.39 -10.39 21.29
CA LYS A 769 -96.59 -11.19 22.46
C LYS A 769 -98.10 -11.23 22.82
N THR A 770 -98.55 -12.28 23.47
CA THR A 770 -99.85 -12.31 24.02
C THR A 770 -99.93 -11.34 25.24
N TYR A 771 -101.06 -10.68 25.43
CA TYR A 771 -101.23 -9.74 26.50
C TYR A 771 -100.99 -10.42 27.89
N ASP A 772 -100.06 -9.93 28.65
CA ASP A 772 -99.64 -10.42 30.00
C ASP A 772 -99.64 -9.27 31.05
N GLY A 773 -100.19 -8.13 30.75
CA GLY A 773 -100.28 -6.98 31.66
C GLY A 773 -98.93 -6.21 31.79
N THR A 774 -97.94 -6.51 31.05
CA THR A 774 -96.57 -5.83 31.06
C THR A 774 -96.21 -5.23 29.75
N THR A 775 -95.27 -4.25 29.78
CA THR A 775 -94.66 -3.66 28.60
C THR A 775 -93.35 -4.34 28.21
N ALA A 776 -92.89 -5.34 28.95
CA ALA A 776 -91.62 -6.02 28.74
C ALA A 776 -91.65 -6.79 27.40
N ALA A 777 -90.70 -6.52 26.52
CA ALA A 777 -90.43 -7.26 25.32
C ALA A 777 -89.38 -8.39 25.64
N ASP A 778 -89.47 -9.50 24.93
CA ASP A 778 -88.50 -10.61 25.05
C ASP A 778 -87.20 -10.27 24.35
N THR A 779 -86.22 -9.97 25.16
CA THR A 779 -84.86 -9.62 24.64
C THR A 779 -84.18 -10.78 23.89
N ALA A 780 -84.59 -12.04 24.22
CA ALA A 780 -84.05 -13.21 23.49
C ALA A 780 -84.60 -13.31 22.05
N LYS A 781 -85.72 -12.62 21.74
CA LYS A 781 -86.23 -12.55 20.37
C LYS A 781 -85.75 -11.39 19.58
N PHE A 782 -84.82 -10.59 20.11
CA PHE A 782 -84.18 -9.52 19.30
C PHE A 782 -83.47 -10.09 18.08
N SER A 783 -83.83 -9.66 16.92
CA SER A 783 -83.24 -10.02 15.70
C SER A 783 -83.15 -8.77 14.82
N ALA A 784 -81.96 -8.42 14.40
CA ALA A 784 -81.67 -7.36 13.42
C ALA A 784 -80.51 -7.76 12.57
N GLY A 785 -80.60 -7.53 11.30
CA GLY A 785 -79.43 -7.63 10.41
C GLY A 785 -78.49 -6.49 10.71
N LEU A 786 -77.20 -6.75 10.60
CA LEU A 786 -76.17 -5.72 10.55
C LEU A 786 -75.89 -5.36 9.08
N ASN A 787 -76.04 -4.10 8.74
CA ASN A 787 -75.77 -3.56 7.40
C ASN A 787 -74.44 -2.84 7.37
N ASN A 788 -73.80 -3.00 6.25
CA ASN A 788 -72.63 -2.33 5.73
C ASN A 788 -71.51 -3.22 5.30
#